data_7f0b15e243cf44ce8cb13ab0c1586167
#
_entry.id   7f0b15e243cf44ce8cb13ab0c1586167
#
_cell.length_a   1.000
_cell.length_b   1.000
_cell.length_c   1.000
_cell.angle_alpha   90.00
_cell.angle_beta   90.00
_cell.angle_gamma   90.00
#
_symmetry.space_group_name_H-M   'P 1'
#
loop_
_entity.id
_entity.type
_entity.pdbx_description
1 polymer ?
#
loop_
_entity_poly.entity_id
_entity_poly.type
_entity_poly.pdbx_seq_one_letter_code
_entity_poly.pdbx_strand_id
1 'polypeptide(L)'
;MSVLKMLFRKMLRNKWLIICLLLGYIMFIALMCSIPLYTNGIMQNILDKEFENQQLERNRYPGYLRIDSEYDYYVGGYEVYSRKYNELVNYLEGEFLPSIPIAHEQRVYYHETAVFNVIEDGRQRQVPDDSINFRFGYFTDMYDNIELLEGSLPSDTRVGDSYEVIVSDLTRYNYHLGIGDEFVIKNKKLEDLGELRVKIVGIFKPVFDNELYWFDSISKFNRNIYLSNSLFEENFLNDFKVDKTIWYHAMDYHKINVDNVEEVFASFDELSARVKGMGFSVYIPTIESLPAYKEQQSRLTPLLVSLYVPIIIMLILYLFMVSSLVVQRQRNEISVLISRGAGRWQIMYTYFLESLILGLIGIVIGPLVAILLTRILGSTSNFLEFVNRKALDIHFNKQTLVFSLIGMVLSVFTTLLPTYFATGVNILEHKHNVTRRNKPPIWQRFFLDFLLLAISLYGYNRFNVRQQDIIQTGAESMSIDPLLFVVPAIFALSLAMIFIRVFPYLVEGLYRLGRRVWSLSMYTSLIQVARSANAYRFLTIFIVLTVSTGLYSATAARTINQNAQDKIKYANGADHILTAYWSADGAFDIESKTPPGVITPGGPEEEETSSRTPHYEEPPYNQFNQLPGVERTAKVLDIEGRFYDGKQSHYTRLMGIEPTEFAQTAWYPGGLGGQHWYYHINNMMHSNSMVLISRSVAETLNLKQWDVFTMYWAPIGMAQFMVAGIIDYWPSFNPNVVTDREEGVYDMLVVAHLNYLNDNSIIQPYDVWMRMEEGASTEDLYNALKESKILVKDISNINEDYIALNRDPVHLGLNGALTLVFIISIVIILSGFLIFWILAIHGRMFQSGIMMAMGLRLRELTAMITWEQVLTSVIPMLFGVVVGGISSALFVPMLQMSFAAKDQIPPFRVISYASDYIRVYTTLGILVVTGLAVIIFMLSRLQIFTCIKMGEDS
;
A
#
# COMPACT_ATOMS: atom_id res chain seq x y z
N MET A 1 34.66 -6.37 40.09
CA MET A 1 35.24 -7.53 39.39
C MET A 1 34.76 -8.91 39.90
N SER A 2 34.62 -9.14 41.24
CA SER A 2 34.14 -10.42 41.79
C SER A 2 32.72 -10.80 41.43
N VAL A 3 31.77 -9.83 41.43
CA VAL A 3 30.36 -10.06 41.09
C VAL A 3 30.15 -10.46 39.62
N LEU A 4 30.84 -9.80 38.67
CA LEU A 4 30.81 -10.13 37.25
C LEU A 4 31.35 -11.56 36.97
N LYS A 5 32.44 -11.93 37.63
CA LYS A 5 33.03 -13.27 37.49
C LYS A 5 32.11 -14.36 38.06
N MET A 6 31.42 -14.07 39.13
CA MET A 6 30.40 -14.95 39.73
C MET A 6 29.19 -15.10 38.82
N LEU A 7 28.70 -13.99 38.25
CA LEU A 7 27.62 -14.00 37.28
C LEU A 7 27.94 -14.84 36.02
N PHE A 8 29.15 -14.65 35.47
CA PHE A 8 29.56 -15.38 34.27
C PHE A 8 29.65 -16.90 34.54
N ARG A 9 30.17 -17.30 35.68
CA ARG A 9 30.19 -18.71 36.12
C ARG A 9 28.78 -19.26 36.34
N LYS A 10 27.84 -18.49 36.89
CA LYS A 10 26.42 -18.86 37.07
C LYS A 10 25.75 -19.04 35.69
N MET A 11 25.98 -18.12 34.79
CA MET A 11 25.45 -18.19 33.38
C MET A 11 25.96 -19.43 32.65
N LEU A 12 27.26 -19.73 32.75
CA LEU A 12 27.84 -20.92 32.08
C LEU A 12 27.34 -22.24 32.69
N ARG A 13 27.07 -22.27 33.99
CA ARG A 13 26.50 -23.47 34.63
C ARG A 13 25.07 -23.74 34.19
N ASN A 14 24.29 -22.68 33.94
CA ASN A 14 22.91 -22.74 33.51
C ASN A 14 22.72 -22.41 32.00
N LYS A 15 23.67 -22.77 31.16
CA LYS A 15 23.77 -22.37 29.74
C LYS A 15 22.48 -22.54 28.95
N TRP A 16 21.77 -23.65 29.09
CA TRP A 16 20.53 -23.88 28.36
C TRP A 16 19.42 -22.88 28.70
N LEU A 17 19.26 -22.54 29.98
CA LEU A 17 18.27 -21.57 30.43
C LEU A 17 18.61 -20.15 29.94
N ILE A 18 19.91 -19.83 29.98
CA ILE A 18 20.41 -18.52 29.50
C ILE A 18 20.25 -18.41 27.99
N ILE A 19 20.54 -19.47 27.23
CA ILE A 19 20.33 -19.48 25.76
C ILE A 19 18.84 -19.28 25.43
N CYS A 20 17.94 -19.93 26.19
CA CYS A 20 16.49 -19.74 25.97
C CYS A 20 16.04 -18.29 26.25
N LEU A 21 16.54 -17.68 27.32
CA LEU A 21 16.29 -16.27 27.61
C LEU A 21 16.89 -15.36 26.54
N LEU A 22 18.14 -15.61 26.16
CA LEU A 22 18.84 -14.84 25.13
C LEU A 22 18.08 -14.87 23.79
N LEU A 23 17.61 -16.06 23.39
CA LEU A 23 16.79 -16.21 22.19
C LEU A 23 15.51 -15.37 22.27
N GLY A 24 14.86 -15.35 23.44
CA GLY A 24 13.70 -14.48 23.69
C GLY A 24 14.03 -12.99 23.57
N TYR A 25 15.18 -12.56 24.12
CA TYR A 25 15.64 -11.19 23.99
C TYR A 25 15.92 -10.81 22.56
N ILE A 26 16.66 -11.65 21.83
CA ILE A 26 16.98 -11.42 20.41
C ILE A 26 15.70 -11.31 19.58
N MET A 27 14.76 -12.25 19.76
CA MET A 27 13.49 -12.25 19.04
C MET A 27 12.63 -11.01 19.36
N PHE A 28 12.60 -10.61 20.63
CA PHE A 28 11.82 -9.44 21.03
C PHE A 28 12.41 -8.15 20.45
N ILE A 29 13.73 -7.97 20.57
CA ILE A 29 14.42 -6.80 20.04
C ILE A 29 14.36 -6.81 18.50
N ALA A 30 14.54 -7.97 17.87
CA ALA A 30 14.41 -8.10 16.40
C ALA A 30 13.02 -7.71 15.92
N LEU A 31 11.96 -8.15 16.61
CA LEU A 31 10.61 -7.73 16.26
C LEU A 31 10.40 -6.22 16.44
N MET A 32 10.84 -5.67 17.59
CA MET A 32 10.72 -4.23 17.83
C MET A 32 11.45 -3.41 16.76
N CYS A 33 12.62 -3.87 16.30
CA CYS A 33 13.35 -3.26 15.19
C CYS A 33 12.70 -3.46 13.83
N SER A 34 12.04 -4.61 13.61
CA SER A 34 11.40 -4.89 12.31
C SER A 34 10.20 -3.98 12.04
N ILE A 35 9.54 -3.44 13.08
CA ILE A 35 8.43 -2.50 12.92
C ILE A 35 8.84 -1.26 12.11
N PRO A 36 9.78 -0.42 12.57
CA PRO A 36 10.19 0.76 11.81
C PRO A 36 10.90 0.40 10.51
N LEU A 37 11.73 -0.65 10.48
CA LEU A 37 12.43 -1.06 9.26
C LEU A 37 11.45 -1.45 8.14
N TYR A 38 10.44 -2.24 8.47
CA TYR A 38 9.45 -2.70 7.49
C TYR A 38 8.51 -1.57 7.07
N THR A 39 8.02 -0.78 8.03
CA THR A 39 7.14 0.36 7.73
C THR A 39 7.86 1.38 6.85
N ASN A 40 9.09 1.75 7.17
CA ASN A 40 9.86 2.70 6.38
C ASN A 40 10.21 2.15 4.99
N GLY A 41 10.53 0.85 4.88
CA GLY A 41 10.76 0.22 3.57
C GLY A 41 9.52 0.22 2.68
N ILE A 42 8.31 0.02 3.25
CA ILE A 42 7.06 0.12 2.48
C ILE A 42 6.79 1.57 2.10
N MET A 43 6.96 2.53 3.04
CA MET A 43 6.77 3.95 2.76
C MET A 43 7.72 4.46 1.67
N GLN A 44 8.97 3.94 1.63
CA GLN A 44 9.90 4.23 0.55
C GLN A 44 9.38 3.72 -0.80
N ASN A 45 8.91 2.48 -0.87
CA ASN A 45 8.34 1.95 -2.11
C ASN A 45 7.09 2.71 -2.57
N ILE A 46 6.28 3.23 -1.63
CA ILE A 46 5.12 4.07 -1.97
C ILE A 46 5.60 5.40 -2.56
N LEU A 47 6.61 6.02 -1.97
CA LEU A 47 7.18 7.26 -2.44
C LEU A 47 7.80 7.11 -3.84
N ASP A 48 8.58 6.04 -4.04
CA ASP A 48 9.20 5.73 -5.33
C ASP A 48 8.14 5.49 -6.40
N LYS A 49 7.07 4.74 -6.08
CA LYS A 49 5.96 4.48 -7.01
C LYS A 49 5.17 5.75 -7.34
N GLU A 50 4.99 6.65 -6.38
CA GLU A 50 4.30 7.91 -6.62
C GLU A 50 5.09 8.79 -7.60
N PHE A 51 6.42 8.82 -7.48
CA PHE A 51 7.27 9.51 -8.46
C PHE A 51 7.25 8.83 -9.83
N GLU A 52 7.26 7.48 -9.86
CA GLU A 52 7.17 6.72 -11.11
C GLU A 52 5.83 6.97 -11.82
N ASN A 53 4.72 6.93 -11.10
CA ASN A 53 3.39 7.24 -11.63
C ASN A 53 3.34 8.65 -12.20
N GLN A 54 3.87 9.64 -11.47
CA GLN A 54 3.92 11.02 -11.93
C GLN A 54 4.76 11.18 -13.21
N GLN A 55 5.86 10.43 -13.32
CA GLN A 55 6.66 10.40 -14.54
C GLN A 55 5.89 9.82 -15.73
N LEU A 56 5.16 8.72 -15.51
CA LEU A 56 4.36 8.06 -16.56
C LEU A 56 3.17 8.91 -17.02
N GLU A 57 2.43 9.52 -16.08
CA GLU A 57 1.26 10.33 -16.39
C GLU A 57 1.62 11.62 -17.12
N ARG A 58 2.71 12.27 -16.74
CA ARG A 58 3.10 13.58 -17.28
C ARG A 58 4.17 13.50 -18.36
N ASN A 59 4.77 12.34 -18.56
CA ASN A 59 5.92 12.12 -19.44
C ASN A 59 7.05 13.14 -19.19
N ARG A 60 7.33 13.44 -17.91
CA ARG A 60 8.35 14.38 -17.45
C ARG A 60 9.10 13.85 -16.24
N TYR A 61 10.36 14.26 -16.13
CA TYR A 61 11.21 13.90 -14.98
C TYR A 61 10.62 14.43 -13.65
N PRO A 62 10.36 13.61 -12.62
CA PRO A 62 9.67 14.04 -11.41
C PRO A 62 10.48 15.00 -10.54
N GLY A 63 11.81 14.89 -10.58
CA GLY A 63 12.74 15.63 -9.72
C GLY A 63 13.11 17.03 -10.23
N TYR A 64 12.29 17.65 -11.08
CA TYR A 64 12.64 18.99 -11.56
C TYR A 64 12.02 20.11 -10.74
N LEU A 65 12.79 21.20 -10.64
CA LEU A 65 12.36 22.52 -10.22
C LEU A 65 12.45 23.43 -11.45
N ARG A 66 11.35 24.05 -11.81
CA ARG A 66 11.28 25.04 -12.88
C ARG A 66 10.68 26.32 -12.38
N ILE A 67 11.36 27.44 -12.60
CA ILE A 67 10.88 28.78 -12.28
C ILE A 67 10.83 29.56 -13.57
N ASP A 68 9.63 30.08 -13.90
CA ASP A 68 9.39 30.86 -15.11
C ASP A 68 9.17 32.34 -14.72
N SER A 69 9.86 33.20 -15.44
CA SER A 69 9.73 34.65 -15.32
C SER A 69 9.46 35.23 -16.70
N GLU A 70 8.35 35.96 -16.86
CA GLU A 70 8.01 36.67 -18.09
C GLU A 70 7.88 38.14 -17.81
N TYR A 71 8.63 38.98 -18.54
CA TYR A 71 8.67 40.43 -18.29
C TYR A 71 7.36 41.12 -18.63
N ASP A 72 6.69 40.73 -19.68
CA ASP A 72 5.43 41.36 -20.17
C ASP A 72 4.29 41.28 -19.17
N TYR A 73 4.29 40.29 -18.29
CA TYR A 73 3.28 40.09 -17.23
C TYR A 73 3.66 40.78 -15.90
N TYR A 74 4.78 41.48 -15.86
CA TYR A 74 5.27 42.02 -14.60
C TYR A 74 4.80 43.47 -14.38
N VAL A 75 3.96 43.68 -13.39
CA VAL A 75 3.48 45.01 -12.98
C VAL A 75 4.53 45.68 -12.10
N GLY A 76 5.19 46.71 -12.57
CA GLY A 76 6.15 47.44 -11.75
C GLY A 76 7.35 48.04 -12.49
N GLY A 77 7.49 47.74 -13.76
CA GLY A 77 8.56 48.25 -14.60
C GLY A 77 9.92 47.55 -14.44
N TYR A 78 10.85 47.87 -15.32
CA TYR A 78 12.16 47.24 -15.47
C TYR A 78 13.02 47.22 -14.17
N GLU A 79 13.11 48.35 -13.44
CA GLU A 79 13.96 48.40 -12.22
C GLU A 79 13.44 47.48 -11.12
N VAL A 80 12.14 47.30 -11.00
CA VAL A 80 11.54 46.40 -10.03
C VAL A 80 11.75 44.95 -10.44
N TYR A 81 11.60 44.66 -11.72
CA TYR A 81 11.87 43.32 -12.26
C TYR A 81 13.34 42.89 -12.07
N SER A 82 14.28 43.73 -12.50
CA SER A 82 15.73 43.51 -12.33
C SER A 82 16.13 43.26 -10.88
N ARG A 83 15.59 44.07 -9.94
CA ARG A 83 15.85 43.88 -8.52
C ARG A 83 15.36 42.52 -8.02
N LYS A 84 14.14 42.13 -8.37
CA LYS A 84 13.55 40.87 -7.94
C LYS A 84 14.20 39.66 -8.63
N TYR A 85 14.59 39.81 -9.89
CA TYR A 85 15.40 38.82 -10.58
C TYR A 85 16.71 38.55 -9.85
N ASN A 86 17.46 39.59 -9.51
CA ASN A 86 18.69 39.47 -8.76
C ASN A 86 18.49 38.93 -7.34
N GLU A 87 17.37 39.31 -6.69
CA GLU A 87 16.98 38.74 -5.38
C GLU A 87 16.72 37.23 -5.50
N LEU A 88 16.00 36.80 -6.53
CA LEU A 88 15.73 35.38 -6.80
C LEU A 88 17.01 34.60 -7.07
N VAL A 89 17.89 35.08 -7.93
CA VAL A 89 19.17 34.41 -8.25
C VAL A 89 20.02 34.27 -7.01
N ASN A 90 20.18 35.35 -6.22
CA ASN A 90 20.94 35.31 -4.97
C ASN A 90 20.33 34.33 -3.95
N TYR A 91 19.01 34.27 -3.88
CA TYR A 91 18.34 33.31 -2.99
C TYR A 91 18.53 31.88 -3.47
N LEU A 92 18.32 31.62 -4.76
CA LEU A 92 18.48 30.28 -5.33
C LEU A 92 19.90 29.76 -5.17
N GLU A 93 20.90 30.53 -5.62
CA GLU A 93 22.28 30.05 -5.63
C GLU A 93 22.97 30.19 -4.27
N GLY A 94 22.64 31.23 -3.48
CA GLY A 94 23.27 31.50 -2.20
C GLY A 94 22.69 30.79 -1.01
N GLU A 95 21.38 30.61 -0.97
CA GLU A 95 20.68 30.07 0.20
C GLU A 95 20.02 28.70 -0.08
N PHE A 96 19.21 28.60 -1.14
CA PHE A 96 18.35 27.44 -1.37
C PHE A 96 19.10 26.21 -1.89
N LEU A 97 19.81 26.33 -3.00
CA LEU A 97 20.51 25.20 -3.63
C LEU A 97 21.59 24.57 -2.73
N PRO A 98 22.35 25.35 -1.93
CA PRO A 98 23.29 24.77 -0.96
C PRO A 98 22.64 24.10 0.24
N SER A 99 21.41 24.48 0.60
CA SER A 99 20.69 23.94 1.77
C SER A 99 19.97 22.63 1.50
N ILE A 100 19.60 22.35 0.25
CA ILE A 100 18.90 21.13 -0.12
C ILE A 100 19.81 19.90 -0.04
N PRO A 101 19.41 18.84 0.68
CA PRO A 101 20.24 17.64 0.83
C PRO A 101 20.16 16.69 -0.39
N ILE A 102 19.85 17.22 -1.59
CA ILE A 102 19.70 16.45 -2.81
C ILE A 102 20.72 16.93 -3.84
N ALA A 103 21.40 15.98 -4.49
CA ALA A 103 22.36 16.32 -5.54
C ALA A 103 21.64 16.81 -6.80
N HIS A 104 22.25 17.77 -7.47
CA HIS A 104 21.80 18.22 -8.79
C HIS A 104 22.37 17.29 -9.87
N GLU A 105 21.54 16.86 -10.80
CA GLU A 105 21.92 16.13 -11.99
C GLU A 105 22.18 17.08 -13.16
N GLN A 106 21.30 18.08 -13.32
CA GLN A 106 21.38 19.06 -14.40
C GLN A 106 20.94 20.44 -13.94
N ARG A 107 21.57 21.49 -14.46
CA ARG A 107 21.19 22.90 -14.29
C ARG A 107 21.15 23.53 -15.68
N VAL A 108 20.06 24.17 -16.02
CA VAL A 108 19.90 24.88 -17.28
C VAL A 108 19.20 26.19 -17.03
N TYR A 109 19.82 27.27 -17.47
CA TYR A 109 19.21 28.58 -17.52
C TYR A 109 18.89 28.88 -18.97
N TYR A 110 17.63 29.18 -19.21
CA TYR A 110 17.15 29.56 -20.52
C TYR A 110 16.67 30.99 -20.50
N HIS A 111 17.11 31.76 -21.50
CA HIS A 111 16.67 33.14 -21.72
C HIS A 111 16.19 33.32 -23.15
N GLU A 112 15.16 34.13 -23.36
CA GLU A 112 14.72 34.51 -24.66
C GLU A 112 14.37 36.02 -24.70
N THR A 113 14.65 36.64 -25.86
CA THR A 113 14.28 38.02 -26.09
C THR A 113 12.84 38.15 -26.56
N ALA A 114 12.36 39.38 -26.63
CA ALA A 114 11.08 39.69 -27.27
C ALA A 114 11.06 39.17 -28.73
N VAL A 115 9.85 38.82 -29.18
CA VAL A 115 9.59 38.44 -30.57
C VAL A 115 9.94 39.60 -31.50
N PHE A 116 10.69 39.34 -32.55
CA PHE A 116 11.01 40.31 -33.56
C PHE A 116 10.66 39.82 -34.96
N ASN A 117 10.28 40.75 -35.83
CA ASN A 117 10.00 40.51 -37.21
C ASN A 117 11.31 40.53 -38.00
N VAL A 118 11.47 39.62 -38.95
CA VAL A 118 12.67 39.48 -39.75
C VAL A 118 12.32 39.86 -41.19
N ILE A 119 13.17 40.67 -41.81
CA ILE A 119 13.09 41.06 -43.19
C ILE A 119 14.33 40.54 -43.89
N GLU A 120 14.14 39.77 -44.97
CA GLU A 120 15.22 39.26 -45.83
C GLU A 120 15.91 40.43 -46.55
N ASP A 121 17.25 40.54 -46.39
CA ASP A 121 18.01 41.62 -47.00
C ASP A 121 18.13 41.40 -48.53
N GLY A 122 17.57 42.35 -49.28
CA GLY A 122 17.74 42.43 -50.73
C GLY A 122 16.75 41.66 -51.59
N ARG A 123 15.77 40.93 -51.06
CA ARG A 123 14.65 40.35 -51.82
C ARG A 123 13.31 40.82 -51.27
N GLN A 124 12.65 41.74 -52.00
CA GLN A 124 11.22 41.99 -51.78
C GLN A 124 10.42 40.76 -52.19
N ARG A 125 10.40 39.73 -51.38
CA ARG A 125 9.38 38.69 -51.49
C ARG A 125 8.12 39.32 -50.94
N GLN A 126 7.07 39.46 -51.71
CA GLN A 126 5.73 39.65 -51.18
C GLN A 126 5.39 38.36 -50.42
N VAL A 127 5.74 38.33 -49.15
CA VAL A 127 5.30 37.27 -48.27
C VAL A 127 3.84 37.60 -47.92
N PRO A 128 2.90 36.68 -48.12
CA PRO A 128 1.57 36.85 -47.60
C PRO A 128 1.70 37.05 -46.08
N ASP A 129 0.88 37.85 -45.50
CA ASP A 129 0.68 38.40 -44.16
C ASP A 129 1.29 37.70 -42.91
N ASP A 130 2.08 36.63 -43.04
CA ASP A 130 2.84 35.95 -42.02
C ASP A 130 4.30 36.45 -42.00
N SER A 131 4.51 37.55 -41.27
CA SER A 131 5.85 37.99 -40.90
C SER A 131 6.54 36.85 -40.09
N ILE A 132 7.70 36.38 -40.60
CA ILE A 132 8.50 35.37 -39.92
C ILE A 132 8.98 36.00 -38.60
N ASN A 133 8.51 35.47 -37.49
CA ASN A 133 8.80 35.95 -36.15
C ASN A 133 9.83 35.06 -35.50
N PHE A 134 10.97 35.63 -35.11
CA PHE A 134 12.02 34.91 -34.35
C PHE A 134 12.25 35.52 -32.97
N ARG A 135 13.05 34.82 -32.16
CA ARG A 135 13.59 35.28 -30.89
C ARG A 135 15.05 34.88 -30.77
N PHE A 136 15.87 35.65 -30.09
CA PHE A 136 17.15 35.17 -29.66
C PHE A 136 16.96 34.31 -28.44
N GLY A 137 17.44 33.07 -28.52
CA GLY A 137 17.43 32.12 -27.39
C GLY A 137 18.85 31.92 -26.88
N TYR A 138 18.91 31.61 -25.58
CA TYR A 138 20.16 31.27 -24.89
C TYR A 138 19.91 30.09 -23.96
N PHE A 139 20.77 29.10 -24.00
CA PHE A 139 20.83 28.02 -23.02
C PHE A 139 22.22 27.95 -22.46
N THR A 140 22.34 27.78 -21.13
CA THR A 140 23.63 27.54 -20.50
C THR A 140 24.21 26.23 -21.02
N ASP A 141 25.49 26.23 -21.42
CA ASP A 141 26.22 25.06 -21.92
C ASP A 141 25.60 24.37 -23.14
N MET A 142 24.92 25.17 -24.01
CA MET A 142 24.19 24.65 -25.15
C MET A 142 25.07 23.84 -26.10
N TYR A 143 26.29 24.31 -26.34
CA TYR A 143 27.19 23.72 -27.34
C TYR A 143 27.66 22.32 -27.03
N ASP A 144 27.63 21.90 -25.74
CA ASP A 144 27.97 20.55 -25.31
C ASP A 144 26.83 19.55 -25.56
N ASN A 145 25.61 20.07 -25.79
CA ASN A 145 24.36 19.27 -25.92
C ASN A 145 23.78 19.29 -27.35
N ILE A 146 24.51 19.82 -28.34
CA ILE A 146 24.10 19.86 -29.72
C ILE A 146 25.11 19.19 -30.64
N GLU A 147 24.63 18.61 -31.73
CA GLU A 147 25.43 18.13 -32.86
C GLU A 147 25.23 19.05 -34.07
N LEU A 148 26.35 19.61 -34.57
CA LEU A 148 26.30 20.46 -35.76
C LEU A 148 26.12 19.60 -37.01
N LEU A 149 25.04 19.84 -37.74
CA LEU A 149 24.75 19.14 -39.00
C LEU A 149 25.50 19.76 -40.17
N GLU A 150 25.46 21.09 -40.23
CA GLU A 150 26.05 21.86 -41.36
C GLU A 150 26.62 23.20 -40.81
N GLY A 151 27.69 23.69 -41.37
CA GLY A 151 28.27 25.01 -41.07
C GLY A 151 29.26 25.04 -39.90
N SER A 152 29.25 26.13 -39.14
CA SER A 152 30.13 26.36 -37.99
C SER A 152 29.39 26.95 -36.79
N LEU A 153 29.98 26.91 -35.63
CA LEU A 153 29.48 27.63 -34.43
C LEU A 153 29.59 29.14 -34.67
N PRO A 154 28.71 29.96 -34.05
CA PRO A 154 28.72 31.40 -34.20
C PRO A 154 29.95 31.99 -33.47
N SER A 155 30.49 33.07 -34.04
CA SER A 155 31.61 33.79 -33.49
C SER A 155 31.26 34.55 -32.23
N ASP A 156 32.20 34.65 -31.28
CA ASP A 156 32.05 35.44 -30.07
C ASP A 156 32.10 36.93 -30.24
N THR A 157 32.32 37.38 -31.47
CA THR A 157 32.37 38.79 -31.81
C THR A 157 31.57 39.07 -33.05
N ARG A 158 31.03 40.29 -33.17
CA ARG A 158 30.28 40.72 -34.36
C ARG A 158 31.20 40.69 -35.58
N VAL A 159 30.79 39.98 -36.66
CA VAL A 159 31.58 39.87 -37.91
C VAL A 159 31.05 40.89 -38.93
N GLY A 160 31.83 41.95 -39.12
CA GLY A 160 31.39 43.09 -39.90
C GLY A 160 30.19 43.79 -39.28
N ASP A 161 29.05 43.82 -40.00
CA ASP A 161 27.81 44.45 -39.54
C ASP A 161 26.73 43.44 -39.11
N SER A 162 27.08 42.14 -39.06
CA SER A 162 26.11 41.04 -38.79
C SER A 162 26.52 40.23 -37.55
N TYR A 163 25.52 39.70 -36.87
CA TYR A 163 25.64 38.69 -35.84
C TYR A 163 25.50 37.30 -36.44
N GLU A 164 26.48 36.43 -36.19
CA GLU A 164 26.38 35.05 -36.59
C GLU A 164 25.42 34.27 -35.68
N VAL A 165 24.54 33.45 -36.28
CA VAL A 165 23.56 32.64 -35.53
C VAL A 165 23.52 31.21 -36.00
N ILE A 166 23.11 30.31 -35.15
CA ILE A 166 22.77 28.92 -35.48
C ILE A 166 21.28 28.68 -35.30
N VAL A 167 20.73 27.77 -36.04
CA VAL A 167 19.30 27.39 -35.98
C VAL A 167 19.16 25.87 -35.88
N SER A 168 18.06 25.40 -35.27
CA SER A 168 17.79 23.98 -35.25
C SER A 168 17.37 23.46 -36.62
N ASP A 169 17.57 22.16 -36.87
CA ASP A 169 17.14 21.52 -38.10
C ASP A 169 15.62 21.64 -38.33
N LEU A 170 14.85 21.62 -37.26
CA LEU A 170 13.41 21.83 -37.27
C LEU A 170 13.06 23.27 -37.69
N THR A 171 13.78 24.27 -37.17
CA THR A 171 13.62 25.68 -37.57
C THR A 171 13.96 25.86 -39.04
N ARG A 172 15.05 25.27 -39.48
CA ARG A 172 15.43 25.21 -40.91
C ARG A 172 14.30 24.68 -41.80
N TYR A 173 13.76 23.53 -41.43
CA TYR A 173 12.70 22.87 -42.19
C TYR A 173 11.42 23.71 -42.24
N ASN A 174 10.96 24.23 -41.10
CA ASN A 174 9.71 24.96 -41.01
C ASN A 174 9.74 26.31 -41.76
N TYR A 175 10.90 26.99 -41.77
CA TYR A 175 11.05 28.33 -42.34
C TYR A 175 11.88 28.36 -43.62
N HIS A 176 12.30 27.18 -44.16
CA HIS A 176 13.11 27.04 -45.39
C HIS A 176 14.41 27.86 -45.33
N LEU A 177 15.14 27.81 -44.23
CA LEU A 177 16.35 28.56 -43.99
C LEU A 177 17.59 27.81 -44.50
N GLY A 178 18.58 28.56 -44.97
CA GLY A 178 19.88 28.03 -45.42
C GLY A 178 21.07 28.69 -44.76
N ILE A 179 22.24 28.02 -44.84
CA ILE A 179 23.50 28.64 -44.40
C ILE A 179 23.82 29.80 -45.32
N GLY A 180 24.16 30.95 -44.72
CA GLY A 180 24.49 32.18 -45.43
C GLY A 180 23.31 33.15 -45.60
N ASP A 181 22.05 32.73 -45.21
CA ASP A 181 20.91 33.63 -45.24
C ASP A 181 21.14 34.78 -44.23
N GLU A 182 20.89 36.01 -44.70
CA GLU A 182 21.03 37.24 -43.96
C GLU A 182 19.69 37.94 -43.77
N PHE A 183 19.43 38.39 -42.57
CA PHE A 183 18.17 39.02 -42.18
C PHE A 183 18.41 40.29 -41.37
N VAL A 184 17.52 41.28 -41.56
CA VAL A 184 17.48 42.50 -40.74
C VAL A 184 16.34 42.39 -39.75
N ILE A 185 16.66 42.60 -38.46
CA ILE A 185 15.73 42.54 -37.34
C ILE A 185 15.12 43.92 -37.15
N LYS A 186 13.78 43.96 -37.05
CA LYS A 186 13.03 45.13 -36.63
C LYS A 186 12.21 44.86 -35.40
N ASN A 187 12.62 45.45 -34.28
CA ASN A 187 11.85 45.43 -33.03
C ASN A 187 12.05 46.74 -32.25
N LYS A 188 10.95 47.41 -31.89
CA LYS A 188 10.98 48.64 -31.08
C LYS A 188 11.69 48.48 -29.73
N LYS A 189 11.67 47.31 -29.13
CA LYS A 189 12.32 47.06 -27.85
C LYS A 189 13.86 46.89 -27.98
N LEU A 190 14.38 46.71 -29.23
CA LEU A 190 15.76 46.53 -29.49
C LEU A 190 16.36 47.70 -30.34
N GLU A 191 15.58 48.78 -30.52
CA GLU A 191 16.03 49.98 -31.33
C GLU A 191 17.29 50.60 -30.75
N ASP A 192 17.54 50.50 -29.45
CA ASP A 192 18.77 51.02 -28.80
C ASP A 192 20.04 50.33 -29.26
N LEU A 193 19.97 49.13 -29.79
CA LEU A 193 21.10 48.35 -30.35
C LEU A 193 21.42 48.67 -31.81
N GLY A 194 20.65 49.59 -32.47
CA GLY A 194 20.77 49.96 -33.85
C GLY A 194 20.14 48.94 -34.79
N GLU A 195 20.57 48.98 -36.08
CA GLU A 195 20.13 48.00 -37.08
C GLU A 195 20.82 46.66 -36.79
N LEU A 196 20.06 45.65 -36.34
CA LEU A 196 20.58 44.32 -36.03
C LEU A 196 20.49 43.47 -37.32
N ARG A 197 21.64 43.02 -37.79
CA ARG A 197 21.73 42.06 -38.90
C ARG A 197 22.15 40.71 -38.39
N VAL A 198 21.52 39.64 -38.81
CA VAL A 198 21.85 38.26 -38.42
C VAL A 198 22.16 37.44 -39.68
N LYS A 199 23.16 36.57 -39.59
CA LYS A 199 23.59 35.65 -40.61
C LYS A 199 23.57 34.22 -40.08
N ILE A 200 22.90 33.30 -40.75
CA ILE A 200 22.88 31.89 -40.38
C ILE A 200 24.20 31.26 -40.81
N VAL A 201 24.98 30.76 -39.81
CA VAL A 201 26.29 30.14 -40.05
C VAL A 201 26.31 28.64 -39.75
N GLY A 202 25.30 28.12 -39.00
CA GLY A 202 25.25 26.70 -38.69
C GLY A 202 23.84 26.20 -38.40
N ILE A 203 23.68 24.91 -38.62
CA ILE A 203 22.46 24.16 -38.38
C ILE A 203 22.78 23.02 -37.47
N PHE A 204 22.00 22.86 -36.39
CA PHE A 204 22.23 21.86 -35.37
C PHE A 204 20.99 21.00 -35.09
N LYS A 205 21.22 19.85 -34.48
CA LYS A 205 20.19 19.03 -33.82
C LYS A 205 20.63 18.76 -32.39
N PRO A 206 19.73 18.44 -31.44
CA PRO A 206 20.09 17.95 -30.13
C PRO A 206 20.85 16.62 -30.25
N VAL A 207 21.81 16.37 -29.36
CA VAL A 207 22.54 15.09 -29.32
C VAL A 207 21.54 13.97 -28.94
N PHE A 208 20.68 14.22 -27.94
CA PHE A 208 19.57 13.36 -27.54
C PHE A 208 18.33 14.22 -27.26
N ASP A 209 17.19 13.87 -27.85
CA ASP A 209 15.94 14.63 -27.69
C ASP A 209 15.33 14.48 -26.29
N ASN A 210 15.63 13.41 -25.54
CA ASN A 210 15.07 13.06 -24.25
C ASN A 210 16.04 13.26 -23.07
N GLU A 211 17.06 14.04 -23.23
CA GLU A 211 17.97 14.37 -22.12
C GLU A 211 17.33 15.36 -21.13
N LEU A 212 17.75 15.25 -19.85
CA LEU A 212 17.33 16.19 -18.80
C LEU A 212 17.69 17.64 -19.10
N TYR A 213 18.66 17.85 -19.95
CA TYR A 213 19.08 19.17 -20.42
C TYR A 213 17.95 19.91 -21.15
N TRP A 214 17.26 19.22 -22.07
CA TRP A 214 16.13 19.81 -22.82
C TRP A 214 14.85 19.64 -21.99
N PHE A 215 14.58 20.57 -21.10
CA PHE A 215 13.42 20.52 -20.19
C PHE A 215 12.05 20.59 -20.89
N ASP A 216 12.05 20.88 -22.17
CA ASP A 216 10.90 20.83 -23.09
C ASP A 216 11.34 20.30 -24.45
N SER A 217 10.39 19.83 -25.27
CA SER A 217 10.70 19.40 -26.62
C SER A 217 11.32 20.56 -27.44
N ILE A 218 12.38 20.25 -28.20
CA ILE A 218 13.06 21.23 -29.07
C ILE A 218 12.07 21.91 -30.04
N SER A 219 10.94 21.25 -30.34
CA SER A 219 9.90 21.80 -31.24
C SER A 219 9.25 23.07 -30.66
N LYS A 220 9.26 23.28 -29.36
CA LYS A 220 8.77 24.51 -28.73
C LYS A 220 9.67 25.70 -28.97
N PHE A 221 10.94 25.45 -29.28
CA PHE A 221 11.97 26.45 -29.57
C PHE A 221 12.22 26.64 -31.07
N ASN A 222 11.29 26.20 -31.91
CA ASN A 222 11.40 26.29 -33.38
C ASN A 222 11.43 27.71 -33.93
N ARG A 223 11.16 28.73 -33.10
CA ARG A 223 11.27 30.15 -33.47
C ARG A 223 12.50 30.82 -32.87
N ASN A 224 13.40 30.04 -32.29
CA ASN A 224 14.61 30.58 -31.70
C ASN A 224 15.79 30.49 -32.64
N ILE A 225 16.55 31.57 -32.66
CA ILE A 225 17.88 31.63 -33.29
C ILE A 225 18.90 31.88 -32.14
N TYR A 226 20.06 31.29 -32.26
CA TYR A 226 21.02 31.25 -31.15
C TYR A 226 22.32 31.95 -31.56
N LEU A 227 22.69 32.95 -30.74
CA LEU A 227 23.99 33.63 -30.79
C LEU A 227 25.04 32.85 -30.01
N SER A 228 26.31 33.28 -30.11
CA SER A 228 27.28 32.83 -29.11
C SER A 228 26.89 33.27 -27.70
N ASN A 229 27.20 32.44 -26.69
CA ASN A 229 26.83 32.69 -25.29
C ASN A 229 27.38 34.03 -24.80
N SER A 230 28.63 34.36 -25.14
CA SER A 230 29.27 35.62 -24.74
C SER A 230 28.55 36.84 -25.33
N LEU A 231 28.16 36.80 -26.60
CA LEU A 231 27.45 37.92 -27.24
C LEU A 231 26.03 38.08 -26.72
N PHE A 232 25.35 36.97 -26.39
CA PHE A 232 24.02 37.05 -25.79
C PHE A 232 24.08 37.66 -24.38
N GLU A 233 25.03 37.23 -23.58
CA GLU A 233 25.22 37.77 -22.20
C GLU A 233 25.54 39.26 -22.24
N GLU A 234 26.50 39.67 -23.09
CA GLU A 234 26.92 41.07 -23.19
C GLU A 234 25.79 42.00 -23.67
N ASN A 235 25.04 41.61 -24.72
CA ASN A 235 24.11 42.53 -25.38
C ASN A 235 22.69 42.46 -24.88
N PHE A 236 22.28 41.30 -24.26
CA PHE A 236 20.89 41.08 -23.87
C PHE A 236 20.71 40.78 -22.39
N LEU A 237 21.55 39.92 -21.80
CA LEU A 237 21.37 39.51 -20.40
C LEU A 237 21.82 40.57 -19.40
N ASN A 238 22.99 41.18 -19.61
CA ASN A 238 23.50 42.22 -18.72
C ASN A 238 22.63 43.49 -18.68
N ASP A 239 22.01 43.83 -19.81
CA ASP A 239 21.08 44.95 -19.93
C ASP A 239 19.62 44.56 -19.66
N PHE A 240 19.34 43.28 -19.26
CA PHE A 240 18.01 42.73 -19.04
C PHE A 240 17.05 42.92 -20.23
N LYS A 241 17.52 42.83 -21.43
CA LYS A 241 16.71 42.89 -22.67
C LYS A 241 16.10 41.54 -23.03
N VAL A 242 15.76 40.75 -21.99
CA VAL A 242 15.13 39.43 -22.11
C VAL A 242 13.68 39.49 -21.67
N ASP A 243 12.80 38.85 -22.42
CA ASP A 243 11.36 38.84 -22.10
C ASP A 243 11.00 37.65 -21.22
N LYS A 244 11.71 36.53 -21.36
CA LYS A 244 11.48 35.31 -20.59
C LYS A 244 12.77 34.72 -20.09
N THR A 245 12.72 34.27 -18.85
CA THR A 245 13.78 33.50 -18.24
C THR A 245 13.20 32.25 -17.58
N ILE A 246 13.85 31.11 -17.79
CA ILE A 246 13.51 29.85 -17.14
C ILE A 246 14.74 29.34 -16.39
N TRP A 247 14.60 29.12 -15.08
CA TRP A 247 15.56 28.40 -14.27
C TRP A 247 15.08 26.97 -14.14
N TYR A 248 15.85 26.04 -14.68
CA TYR A 248 15.54 24.62 -14.61
C TYR A 248 16.64 23.88 -13.87
N HIS A 249 16.25 23.15 -12.84
CA HIS A 249 17.13 22.32 -12.04
C HIS A 249 16.54 20.92 -11.95
N ALA A 250 17.23 19.93 -12.51
CA ALA A 250 16.91 18.51 -12.30
C ALA A 250 17.70 18.01 -11.12
N MET A 251 17.04 17.43 -10.16
CA MET A 251 17.59 16.90 -8.93
C MET A 251 17.39 15.39 -8.88
N ASP A 252 18.32 14.66 -8.28
CA ASP A 252 18.23 13.22 -8.11
C ASP A 252 17.12 12.84 -7.11
N TYR A 253 15.89 12.67 -7.60
CA TYR A 253 14.74 12.34 -6.79
C TYR A 253 14.84 10.97 -6.13
N HIS A 254 15.70 10.04 -6.61
CA HIS A 254 15.95 8.75 -5.99
C HIS A 254 16.65 8.86 -4.62
N LYS A 255 17.20 10.02 -4.30
CA LYS A 255 17.77 10.32 -2.97
C LYS A 255 16.75 10.90 -2.00
N ILE A 256 15.53 11.17 -2.45
CA ILE A 256 14.43 11.50 -1.55
C ILE A 256 13.97 10.21 -0.89
N ASN A 257 14.10 10.15 0.43
CA ASN A 257 13.77 8.98 1.22
C ASN A 257 12.87 9.37 2.39
N VAL A 258 12.30 8.36 3.06
CA VAL A 258 11.38 8.54 4.20
C VAL A 258 11.98 9.38 5.33
N ASP A 259 13.32 9.39 5.48
CA ASP A 259 13.99 10.13 6.55
C ASP A 259 14.15 11.62 6.23
N ASN A 260 14.28 12.01 4.94
CA ASN A 260 14.49 13.40 4.50
C ASN A 260 13.29 14.02 3.76
N VAL A 261 12.27 13.23 3.42
CA VAL A 261 11.13 13.66 2.63
C VAL A 261 10.44 14.90 3.22
N GLU A 262 10.24 14.95 4.54
CA GLU A 262 9.57 16.09 5.18
C GLU A 262 10.43 17.37 5.12
N GLU A 263 11.75 17.25 5.28
CA GLU A 263 12.69 18.37 5.20
C GLU A 263 12.76 18.91 3.76
N VAL A 264 12.86 18.01 2.78
CA VAL A 264 12.89 18.37 1.35
C VAL A 264 11.61 19.07 0.94
N PHE A 265 10.45 18.53 1.31
CA PHE A 265 9.17 19.16 0.97
C PHE A 265 8.97 20.51 1.65
N ALA A 266 9.37 20.64 2.93
CA ALA A 266 9.31 21.93 3.63
C ALA A 266 10.17 23.00 2.93
N SER A 267 11.37 22.60 2.47
CA SER A 267 12.26 23.50 1.73
C SER A 267 11.64 23.90 0.37
N PHE A 268 11.04 22.97 -0.34
CA PHE A 268 10.35 23.28 -1.60
C PHE A 268 9.10 24.13 -1.42
N ASP A 269 8.35 23.92 -0.35
CA ASP A 269 7.13 24.70 -0.05
C ASP A 269 7.51 26.14 0.32
N GLU A 270 8.59 26.33 1.10
CA GLU A 270 9.16 27.64 1.42
C GLU A 270 9.65 28.36 0.15
N LEU A 271 10.39 27.66 -0.73
CA LEU A 271 10.79 28.18 -2.03
C LEU A 271 9.58 28.62 -2.85
N SER A 272 8.57 27.75 -2.97
CA SER A 272 7.37 28.02 -3.76
C SER A 272 6.65 29.28 -3.25
N ALA A 273 6.48 29.40 -1.94
CA ALA A 273 5.87 30.57 -1.32
C ALA A 273 6.67 31.85 -1.59
N ARG A 274 8.00 31.80 -1.46
CA ARG A 274 8.89 32.94 -1.67
C ARG A 274 8.93 33.38 -3.13
N VAL A 275 9.05 32.43 -4.06
CA VAL A 275 9.09 32.69 -5.50
C VAL A 275 7.76 33.29 -5.99
N LYS A 276 6.63 32.72 -5.57
CA LYS A 276 5.29 33.28 -5.87
C LYS A 276 5.11 34.66 -5.26
N GLY A 277 5.64 34.90 -4.07
CA GLY A 277 5.65 36.23 -3.42
C GLY A 277 6.46 37.27 -4.18
N MET A 278 7.47 36.88 -4.93
CA MET A 278 8.23 37.75 -5.86
C MET A 278 7.50 37.99 -7.18
N GLY A 279 6.44 37.22 -7.49
CA GLY A 279 5.65 37.34 -8.71
C GLY A 279 6.11 36.42 -9.84
N PHE A 280 6.91 35.42 -9.57
CA PHE A 280 7.36 34.41 -10.53
C PHE A 280 6.52 33.14 -10.44
N SER A 281 6.40 32.40 -11.54
CA SER A 281 5.74 31.10 -11.57
C SER A 281 6.74 30.01 -11.20
N VAL A 282 6.32 29.04 -10.37
CA VAL A 282 7.18 27.92 -9.97
C VAL A 282 6.41 26.62 -10.14
N TYR A 283 7.11 25.63 -10.70
CA TYR A 283 6.60 24.29 -10.95
C TYR A 283 7.56 23.29 -10.30
N ILE A 284 7.05 22.52 -9.35
CA ILE A 284 7.79 21.50 -8.62
C ILE A 284 6.88 20.27 -8.51
N PRO A 285 6.95 19.32 -9.45
CA PRO A 285 6.06 18.16 -9.48
C PRO A 285 6.14 17.33 -8.20
N THR A 286 7.32 17.20 -7.62
CA THR A 286 7.52 16.49 -6.34
C THR A 286 6.60 16.98 -5.23
N ILE A 287 6.26 18.25 -5.14
CA ILE A 287 5.33 18.78 -4.13
C ILE A 287 3.91 18.25 -4.36
N GLU A 288 3.52 18.05 -5.61
CA GLU A 288 2.16 17.61 -5.94
C GLU A 288 1.90 16.17 -5.53
N SER A 289 2.95 15.33 -5.42
CA SER A 289 2.85 13.96 -4.91
C SER A 289 2.70 13.88 -3.38
N LEU A 290 3.07 14.93 -2.65
CA LEU A 290 3.09 14.93 -1.18
C LEU A 290 1.72 14.67 -0.53
N PRO A 291 0.61 15.26 -0.96
CA PRO A 291 -0.70 15.00 -0.37
C PRO A 291 -1.09 13.54 -0.46
N ALA A 292 -0.91 12.90 -1.63
CA ALA A 292 -1.20 11.49 -1.85
C ALA A 292 -0.32 10.60 -0.96
N TYR A 293 0.99 10.87 -0.91
CA TYR A 293 1.92 10.16 -0.02
C TYR A 293 1.53 10.29 1.46
N LYS A 294 1.26 11.51 1.95
CA LYS A 294 0.86 11.75 3.35
C LYS A 294 -0.46 11.09 3.71
N GLU A 295 -1.41 11.09 2.79
CA GLU A 295 -2.69 10.42 2.98
C GLU A 295 -2.47 8.91 3.14
N GLN A 296 -1.71 8.29 2.25
CA GLN A 296 -1.36 6.87 2.34
C GLN A 296 -0.57 6.55 3.63
N GLN A 297 0.41 7.38 4.00
CA GLN A 297 1.17 7.24 5.24
C GLN A 297 0.28 7.29 6.47
N SER A 298 -0.65 8.25 6.52
CA SER A 298 -1.58 8.43 7.65
C SER A 298 -2.54 7.26 7.84
N ARG A 299 -2.90 6.57 6.76
CA ARG A 299 -3.78 5.39 6.77
C ARG A 299 -3.02 4.10 7.08
N LEU A 300 -1.84 3.90 6.48
CA LEU A 300 -1.11 2.63 6.57
C LEU A 300 -0.27 2.48 7.83
N THR A 301 0.38 3.53 8.31
CA THR A 301 1.26 3.44 9.49
C THR A 301 0.51 2.94 10.73
N PRO A 302 -0.67 3.46 11.11
CA PRO A 302 -1.43 2.93 12.23
C PRO A 302 -1.86 1.47 12.03
N LEU A 303 -2.25 1.11 10.80
CA LEU A 303 -2.64 -0.26 10.46
C LEU A 303 -1.48 -1.24 10.65
N LEU A 304 -0.32 -0.95 10.06
CA LEU A 304 0.87 -1.79 10.18
C LEU A 304 1.30 -1.95 11.65
N VAL A 305 1.37 -0.86 12.41
CA VAL A 305 1.70 -0.89 13.83
C VAL A 305 0.71 -1.75 14.61
N SER A 306 -0.58 -1.66 14.29
CA SER A 306 -1.62 -2.43 14.97
C SER A 306 -1.50 -3.94 14.76
N LEU A 307 -1.08 -4.36 13.57
CA LEU A 307 -0.86 -5.78 13.26
C LEU A 307 0.27 -6.40 14.12
N TYR A 308 1.21 -5.59 14.61
CA TYR A 308 2.29 -6.07 15.48
C TYR A 308 1.88 -6.21 16.95
N VAL A 309 0.82 -5.55 17.42
CA VAL A 309 0.41 -5.56 18.83
C VAL A 309 0.17 -6.96 19.38
N PRO A 310 -0.54 -7.89 18.69
CA PRO A 310 -0.74 -9.25 19.18
C PRO A 310 0.58 -9.98 19.44
N ILE A 311 1.58 -9.81 18.57
CA ILE A 311 2.88 -10.45 18.71
C ILE A 311 3.66 -9.85 19.88
N ILE A 312 3.63 -8.53 20.05
CA ILE A 312 4.29 -7.85 21.17
C ILE A 312 3.76 -8.41 22.48
N ILE A 313 2.43 -8.52 22.63
CA ILE A 313 1.79 -9.13 23.80
C ILE A 313 2.26 -10.56 23.99
N MET A 314 2.30 -11.34 22.91
CA MET A 314 2.72 -12.74 22.96
C MET A 314 4.20 -12.90 23.34
N LEU A 315 5.09 -12.04 22.86
CA LEU A 315 6.50 -12.03 23.23
C LEU A 315 6.74 -11.63 24.67
N ILE A 316 5.97 -10.65 25.18
CA ILE A 316 5.99 -10.28 26.61
C ILE A 316 5.59 -11.49 27.45
N LEU A 317 4.52 -12.20 27.10
CA LEU A 317 4.09 -13.41 27.79
C LEU A 317 5.12 -14.53 27.69
N TYR A 318 5.77 -14.69 26.55
CA TYR A 318 6.87 -15.66 26.36
C TYR A 318 8.05 -15.36 27.28
N LEU A 319 8.56 -14.12 27.28
CA LEU A 319 9.66 -13.72 28.14
C LEU A 319 9.29 -13.88 29.64
N PHE A 320 8.07 -13.50 30.01
CA PHE A 320 7.58 -13.69 31.38
C PHE A 320 7.51 -15.16 31.76
N MET A 321 7.00 -16.02 30.87
CA MET A 321 6.93 -17.47 31.07
C MET A 321 8.32 -18.07 31.24
N VAL A 322 9.26 -17.80 30.33
CA VAL A 322 10.62 -18.36 30.39
C VAL A 322 11.33 -17.84 31.64
N SER A 323 11.25 -16.54 31.93
CA SER A 323 11.83 -15.98 33.17
C SER A 323 11.23 -16.60 34.43
N SER A 324 9.92 -16.80 34.49
CA SER A 324 9.24 -17.47 35.62
C SER A 324 9.73 -18.89 35.82
N LEU A 325 9.92 -19.65 34.72
CA LEU A 325 10.44 -21.02 34.79
C LEU A 325 11.91 -21.04 35.29
N VAL A 326 12.74 -20.11 34.83
CA VAL A 326 14.12 -19.94 35.30
C VAL A 326 14.18 -19.62 36.75
N VAL A 327 13.39 -18.68 37.23
CA VAL A 327 13.32 -18.26 38.63
C VAL A 327 12.79 -19.39 39.51
N GLN A 328 11.77 -20.13 39.09
CA GLN A 328 11.27 -21.30 39.80
C GLN A 328 12.36 -22.34 40.00
N ARG A 329 13.19 -22.61 39.02
CA ARG A 329 14.32 -23.56 39.14
C ARG A 329 15.42 -23.05 40.05
N GLN A 330 15.67 -21.75 40.07
CA GLN A 330 16.69 -21.12 40.93
C GLN A 330 16.18 -20.77 42.32
N ARG A 331 14.94 -21.12 42.67
CA ARG A 331 14.29 -20.69 43.92
C ARG A 331 15.00 -21.21 45.14
N ASN A 332 15.56 -22.40 45.11
CA ASN A 332 16.36 -22.96 46.20
C ASN A 332 17.64 -22.13 46.41
N GLU A 333 18.33 -21.75 45.35
CA GLU A 333 19.51 -20.87 45.41
C GLU A 333 19.16 -19.50 45.99
N ILE A 334 18.03 -18.90 45.56
CA ILE A 334 17.51 -17.63 46.07
C ILE A 334 17.21 -17.76 47.58
N SER A 335 16.57 -18.85 48.02
CA SER A 335 16.22 -19.11 49.40
C SER A 335 17.46 -19.24 50.29
N VAL A 336 18.50 -19.93 49.83
CA VAL A 336 19.79 -20.06 50.50
C VAL A 336 20.50 -18.70 50.64
N LEU A 337 20.47 -17.85 49.61
CA LEU A 337 21.05 -16.51 49.66
C LEU A 337 20.31 -15.63 50.68
N ILE A 338 18.98 -15.70 50.72
CA ILE A 338 18.16 -14.96 51.70
C ILE A 338 18.46 -15.46 53.13
N SER A 339 18.59 -16.78 53.34
CA SER A 339 18.94 -17.33 54.65
C SER A 339 20.34 -16.94 55.13
N ARG A 340 21.25 -16.63 54.21
CA ARG A 340 22.59 -16.10 54.49
C ARG A 340 22.64 -14.58 54.66
N GLY A 341 21.48 -13.90 54.68
CA GLY A 341 21.36 -12.48 54.95
C GLY A 341 21.42 -11.58 53.69
N ALA A 342 21.33 -12.16 52.49
CA ALA A 342 21.26 -11.34 51.27
C ALA A 342 19.93 -10.56 51.21
N GLY A 343 20.03 -9.25 51.08
CA GLY A 343 18.86 -8.39 50.92
C GLY A 343 18.14 -8.60 49.59
N ARG A 344 16.82 -8.38 49.58
CA ARG A 344 15.97 -8.49 48.38
C ARG A 344 16.54 -7.68 47.19
N TRP A 345 16.96 -6.46 47.43
CA TRP A 345 17.52 -5.58 46.37
C TRP A 345 18.88 -6.06 45.85
N GLN A 346 19.68 -6.73 46.66
CA GLN A 346 20.95 -7.32 46.24
C GLN A 346 20.72 -8.47 45.25
N ILE A 347 19.71 -9.30 45.51
CA ILE A 347 19.32 -10.38 44.60
C ILE A 347 18.74 -9.77 43.31
N MET A 348 17.84 -8.80 43.40
CA MET A 348 17.30 -8.08 42.25
C MET A 348 18.39 -7.46 41.39
N TYR A 349 19.40 -6.84 41.99
CA TYR A 349 20.54 -6.25 41.28
C TYR A 349 21.34 -7.30 40.49
N THR A 350 21.50 -8.50 41.06
CA THR A 350 22.19 -9.60 40.37
C THR A 350 21.43 -10.05 39.10
N TYR A 351 20.11 -10.20 39.16
CA TYR A 351 19.26 -10.55 38.04
C TYR A 351 19.12 -9.40 37.05
N PHE A 352 19.15 -8.16 37.52
CA PHE A 352 19.17 -6.99 36.63
C PHE A 352 20.44 -6.97 35.81
N LEU A 353 21.63 -7.21 36.41
CA LEU A 353 22.88 -7.28 35.65
C LEU A 353 22.87 -8.45 34.66
N GLU A 354 22.33 -9.60 35.03
CA GLU A 354 22.17 -10.74 34.11
C GLU A 354 21.28 -10.38 32.93
N SER A 355 20.14 -9.76 33.17
CA SER A 355 19.18 -9.30 32.14
C SER A 355 19.78 -8.19 31.27
N LEU A 356 20.58 -7.29 31.86
CA LEU A 356 21.25 -6.22 31.14
C LEU A 356 22.30 -6.76 30.15
N ILE A 357 23.08 -7.75 30.56
CA ILE A 357 24.06 -8.43 29.70
C ILE A 357 23.34 -9.09 28.52
N LEU A 358 22.24 -9.81 28.76
CA LEU A 358 21.44 -10.42 27.71
C LEU A 358 20.83 -9.37 26.77
N GLY A 359 20.37 -8.25 27.32
CA GLY A 359 19.84 -7.12 26.55
C GLY A 359 20.89 -6.46 25.66
N LEU A 360 22.11 -6.26 26.15
CA LEU A 360 23.22 -5.72 25.37
C LEU A 360 23.63 -6.64 24.20
N ILE A 361 23.63 -7.95 24.42
CA ILE A 361 23.83 -8.92 23.32
C ILE A 361 22.66 -8.83 22.33
N GLY A 362 21.44 -8.71 22.84
CA GLY A 362 20.23 -8.58 22.03
C GLY A 362 20.20 -7.33 21.15
N ILE A 363 20.68 -6.18 21.65
CA ILE A 363 20.79 -4.94 20.85
C ILE A 363 21.74 -5.10 19.65
N VAL A 364 22.78 -5.91 19.78
CA VAL A 364 23.73 -6.13 18.67
C VAL A 364 23.17 -7.13 17.66
N ILE A 365 22.60 -8.25 18.11
CA ILE A 365 22.14 -9.34 17.26
C ILE A 365 20.72 -9.08 16.74
N GLY A 366 19.82 -8.49 17.54
CA GLY A 366 18.43 -8.25 17.21
C GLY A 366 18.22 -7.47 15.92
N PRO A 367 18.84 -6.31 15.74
CA PRO A 367 18.71 -5.54 14.50
C PRO A 367 19.22 -6.29 13.25
N LEU A 368 20.27 -7.10 13.37
CA LEU A 368 20.74 -7.92 12.26
C LEU A 368 19.72 -8.97 11.84
N VAL A 369 19.08 -9.61 12.84
CA VAL A 369 17.98 -10.54 12.59
C VAL A 369 16.77 -9.81 12.01
N ALA A 370 16.46 -8.60 12.49
CA ALA A 370 15.39 -7.76 11.97
C ALA A 370 15.59 -7.44 10.48
N ILE A 371 16.78 -7.00 10.09
CA ILE A 371 17.12 -6.71 8.68
C ILE A 371 16.93 -7.97 7.81
N LEU A 372 17.41 -9.12 8.28
CA LEU A 372 17.25 -10.38 7.54
C LEU A 372 15.76 -10.74 7.37
N LEU A 373 14.97 -10.66 8.45
CA LEU A 373 13.53 -10.92 8.41
C LEU A 373 12.82 -9.97 7.46
N THR A 374 13.11 -8.67 7.56
CA THR A 374 12.46 -7.64 6.74
C THR A 374 12.80 -7.80 5.25
N ARG A 375 14.04 -8.19 4.92
CA ARG A 375 14.42 -8.50 3.53
C ARG A 375 13.66 -9.69 2.95
N ILE A 376 13.52 -10.76 3.74
CA ILE A 376 12.73 -11.95 3.32
C ILE A 376 11.26 -11.55 3.10
N LEU A 377 10.72 -10.69 3.95
CA LEU A 377 9.33 -10.24 3.83
C LEU A 377 9.09 -9.30 2.65
N GLY A 378 10.08 -8.54 2.23
CA GLY A 378 10.00 -7.73 1.02
C GLY A 378 9.78 -8.53 -0.25
N SER A 379 10.06 -9.85 -0.23
CA SER A 379 9.78 -10.76 -1.35
C SER A 379 8.39 -11.42 -1.29
N THR A 380 7.53 -11.10 -0.31
CA THR A 380 6.17 -11.67 -0.25
C THR A 380 5.28 -11.04 -1.31
N SER A 381 4.58 -11.87 -2.10
CA SER A 381 3.53 -11.43 -3.03
C SER A 381 2.14 -11.57 -2.41
N ASN A 382 1.87 -12.74 -1.84
CA ASN A 382 0.67 -13.07 -1.10
C ASN A 382 1.03 -13.66 0.27
N PHE A 383 0.02 -13.95 1.08
CA PHE A 383 0.24 -14.58 2.38
C PHE A 383 1.00 -15.90 2.26
N LEU A 384 2.22 -15.97 2.82
CA LEU A 384 3.14 -17.11 2.76
C LEU A 384 3.58 -17.50 1.33
N GLU A 385 3.42 -16.62 0.36
CA GLU A 385 3.93 -16.80 -0.99
C GLU A 385 5.08 -15.83 -1.23
N PHE A 386 6.23 -16.37 -1.64
CA PHE A 386 7.46 -15.60 -1.86
C PHE A 386 7.82 -15.64 -3.34
N VAL A 387 8.06 -14.48 -3.91
CA VAL A 387 8.46 -14.32 -5.31
C VAL A 387 9.84 -13.68 -5.35
N ASN A 388 10.64 -14.06 -6.35
CA ASN A 388 11.97 -13.49 -6.52
C ASN A 388 11.86 -12.04 -7.03
N ARG A 389 11.76 -11.09 -6.08
CA ARG A 389 11.68 -9.64 -6.33
C ARG A 389 12.88 -8.92 -5.75
N LYS A 390 13.08 -7.67 -6.18
CA LYS A 390 14.01 -6.75 -5.54
C LYS A 390 13.67 -6.65 -4.05
N ALA A 391 14.64 -6.94 -3.19
CA ALA A 391 14.44 -6.83 -1.75
C ALA A 391 14.12 -5.38 -1.38
N LEU A 392 13.31 -5.19 -0.31
CA LEU A 392 13.05 -3.86 0.24
C LEU A 392 14.37 -3.14 0.52
N ASP A 393 14.46 -1.89 0.12
CA ASP A 393 15.59 -1.04 0.47
C ASP A 393 15.46 -0.63 1.93
N ILE A 394 16.36 -1.16 2.76
CA ILE A 394 16.26 -1.06 4.20
C ILE A 394 17.52 -0.40 4.74
N HIS A 395 17.36 0.80 5.28
CA HIS A 395 18.41 1.53 5.94
C HIS A 395 18.21 1.53 7.46
N PHE A 396 19.32 1.33 8.17
CA PHE A 396 19.32 1.44 9.63
C PHE A 396 19.31 2.92 10.02
N ASN A 397 18.19 3.37 10.60
CA ASN A 397 17.96 4.77 10.98
C ASN A 397 17.89 4.98 12.51
N LYS A 398 17.78 6.23 12.93
CA LYS A 398 17.63 6.61 14.35
C LYS A 398 16.41 5.97 15.01
N GLN A 399 15.30 5.83 14.28
CA GLN A 399 14.08 5.20 14.79
C GLN A 399 14.31 3.73 15.16
N THR A 400 15.02 2.98 14.31
CA THR A 400 15.37 1.57 14.57
C THR A 400 16.19 1.42 15.85
N LEU A 401 17.13 2.34 16.10
CA LEU A 401 17.93 2.34 17.33
C LEU A 401 17.07 2.62 18.58
N VAL A 402 16.13 3.56 18.50
CA VAL A 402 15.19 3.87 19.58
C VAL A 402 14.31 2.66 19.89
N PHE A 403 13.73 2.01 18.86
CA PHE A 403 12.91 0.82 19.04
C PHE A 403 13.70 -0.37 19.59
N SER A 404 14.97 -0.53 19.20
CA SER A 404 15.90 -1.50 19.77
C SER A 404 16.09 -1.28 21.29
N LEU A 405 16.30 -0.03 21.68
CA LEU A 405 16.45 0.35 23.10
C LEU A 405 15.16 0.10 23.89
N ILE A 406 14.02 0.49 23.34
CA ILE A 406 12.69 0.22 23.94
C ILE A 406 12.50 -1.30 24.12
N GLY A 407 12.82 -2.09 23.10
CA GLY A 407 12.77 -3.55 23.15
C GLY A 407 13.65 -4.12 24.27
N MET A 408 14.87 -3.62 24.41
CA MET A 408 15.76 -4.03 25.50
C MET A 408 15.17 -3.70 26.88
N VAL A 409 14.71 -2.46 27.09
CA VAL A 409 14.15 -2.02 28.37
C VAL A 409 12.93 -2.86 28.76
N LEU A 410 12.01 -3.09 27.82
CA LEU A 410 10.82 -3.91 28.03
C LEU A 410 11.19 -5.37 28.33
N SER A 411 12.19 -5.93 27.65
CA SER A 411 12.68 -7.29 27.92
C SER A 411 13.27 -7.41 29.32
N VAL A 412 14.10 -6.46 29.72
CA VAL A 412 14.67 -6.41 31.07
C VAL A 412 13.57 -6.29 32.12
N PHE A 413 12.63 -5.38 31.93
CA PHE A 413 11.50 -5.20 32.85
C PHE A 413 10.67 -6.48 33.00
N THR A 414 10.32 -7.11 31.88
CA THR A 414 9.51 -8.33 31.84
C THR A 414 10.19 -9.49 32.55
N THR A 415 11.53 -9.62 32.41
CA THR A 415 12.29 -10.71 33.06
C THR A 415 12.53 -10.47 34.58
N LEU A 416 12.58 -9.21 35.01
CA LEU A 416 12.70 -8.88 36.44
C LEU A 416 11.41 -9.10 37.22
N LEU A 417 10.26 -9.03 36.60
CA LEU A 417 8.96 -9.13 37.26
C LEU A 417 8.77 -10.45 38.01
N PRO A 418 9.03 -11.66 37.45
CA PRO A 418 8.99 -12.93 38.18
C PRO A 418 9.99 -12.98 39.33
N THR A 419 11.18 -12.43 39.18
CA THR A 419 12.20 -12.36 40.22
C THR A 419 11.74 -11.51 41.42
N TYR A 420 11.10 -10.39 41.15
CA TYR A 420 10.52 -9.53 42.17
C TYR A 420 9.47 -10.27 43.02
N PHE A 421 8.59 -11.03 42.40
CA PHE A 421 7.60 -11.84 43.13
C PHE A 421 8.24 -13.00 43.90
N ALA A 422 9.28 -13.64 43.35
CA ALA A 422 9.95 -14.75 43.97
C ALA A 422 10.76 -14.35 45.23
N THR A 423 11.37 -13.16 45.23
CA THR A 423 12.15 -12.65 46.37
C THR A 423 11.32 -12.13 47.54
N GLY A 424 10.00 -11.94 47.34
CA GLY A 424 9.09 -11.47 48.43
C GLY A 424 8.48 -12.53 49.32
N VAL A 425 8.72 -13.84 49.06
CA VAL A 425 8.08 -14.95 49.81
C VAL A 425 9.06 -15.57 50.81
N ASN A 426 8.67 -15.63 52.10
CA ASN A 426 9.46 -16.27 53.15
C ASN A 426 9.46 -17.80 52.99
N ILE A 427 10.57 -18.45 53.41
CA ILE A 427 10.79 -19.91 53.30
C ILE A 427 9.71 -20.70 54.05
N LEU A 428 9.23 -20.18 55.17
CA LEU A 428 8.17 -20.80 56.01
C LEU A 428 6.80 -20.78 55.30
N GLU A 429 6.47 -19.69 54.61
CA GLU A 429 5.24 -19.61 53.80
C GLU A 429 5.27 -20.55 52.60
N HIS A 430 6.44 -20.83 52.08
CA HIS A 430 6.58 -21.74 50.95
C HIS A 430 6.24 -23.18 51.28
N LYS A 431 6.78 -23.74 52.36
CA LYS A 431 6.45 -25.10 52.84
C LYS A 431 4.98 -25.25 53.21
N HIS A 432 4.37 -24.22 53.77
CA HIS A 432 2.95 -24.19 54.11
C HIS A 432 2.03 -24.04 52.89
N ASN A 433 2.45 -23.29 51.86
CA ASN A 433 1.64 -23.07 50.65
C ASN A 433 1.66 -24.23 49.66
N VAL A 434 2.68 -25.11 49.75
CA VAL A 434 2.73 -26.36 48.95
C VAL A 434 1.68 -27.37 49.41
N THR A 435 1.31 -27.33 50.74
CA THR A 435 0.32 -28.20 51.36
C THR A 435 -1.11 -27.64 51.38
N ARG A 436 -1.29 -26.32 51.17
CA ARG A 436 -2.63 -25.69 51.09
C ARG A 436 -3.04 -25.40 49.65
N ARG A 437 -4.31 -25.73 49.36
CA ARG A 437 -5.03 -25.44 48.08
C ARG A 437 -4.57 -24.16 47.47
N ASN A 438 -4.05 -24.21 46.23
CA ASN A 438 -3.58 -23.08 45.45
C ASN A 438 -4.57 -21.92 45.47
N LYS A 439 -4.16 -20.77 46.01
CA LYS A 439 -4.95 -19.54 45.94
C LYS A 439 -5.05 -19.13 44.42
N PRO A 440 -6.25 -18.74 43.93
CA PRO A 440 -6.39 -18.26 42.59
C PRO A 440 -5.51 -17.03 42.37
N PRO A 441 -4.94 -16.87 41.17
CA PRO A 441 -4.10 -15.71 40.82
C PRO A 441 -4.89 -14.41 40.94
N ILE A 442 -4.18 -13.29 41.12
CA ILE A 442 -4.76 -11.96 41.33
C ILE A 442 -5.78 -11.61 40.23
N TRP A 443 -5.45 -11.89 38.98
CA TRP A 443 -6.33 -11.58 37.83
C TRP A 443 -7.65 -12.39 37.84
N GLN A 444 -7.66 -13.64 38.32
CA GLN A 444 -8.88 -14.42 38.49
C GLN A 444 -9.74 -13.91 39.68
N ARG A 445 -9.08 -13.38 40.70
CA ARG A 445 -9.75 -12.84 41.89
C ARG A 445 -10.47 -11.53 41.56
N PHE A 446 -9.87 -10.68 40.73
CA PHE A 446 -10.43 -9.38 40.31
C PHE A 446 -11.23 -9.46 38.97
N PHE A 447 -11.52 -10.67 38.46
CA PHE A 447 -12.27 -10.86 37.21
C PHE A 447 -11.72 -10.05 36.04
N LEU A 448 -10.41 -9.90 35.94
CA LEU A 448 -9.75 -9.10 34.91
C LEU A 448 -9.98 -9.68 33.50
N ASP A 449 -10.19 -11.00 33.42
CA ASP A 449 -10.59 -11.72 32.21
C ASP A 449 -11.93 -11.23 31.65
N PHE A 450 -12.95 -11.06 32.50
CA PHE A 450 -14.25 -10.52 32.07
C PHE A 450 -14.20 -9.01 31.81
N LEU A 451 -13.36 -8.26 32.54
CA LEU A 451 -13.16 -6.84 32.30
C LEU A 451 -12.53 -6.60 30.91
N LEU A 452 -11.49 -7.38 30.56
CA LEU A 452 -10.86 -7.30 29.23
C LEU A 452 -11.85 -7.69 28.12
N LEU A 453 -12.70 -8.69 28.35
CA LEU A 453 -13.75 -9.06 27.40
C LEU A 453 -14.75 -7.91 27.23
N ALA A 454 -15.19 -7.27 28.30
CA ALA A 454 -16.09 -6.13 28.24
C ALA A 454 -15.49 -4.95 27.47
N ILE A 455 -14.20 -4.66 27.68
CA ILE A 455 -13.47 -3.62 26.95
C ILE A 455 -13.43 -3.96 25.46
N SER A 456 -13.16 -5.21 25.09
CA SER A 456 -13.09 -5.61 23.68
C SER A 456 -14.45 -5.56 23.01
N LEU A 457 -15.53 -5.95 23.69
CA LEU A 457 -16.90 -5.85 23.17
C LEU A 457 -17.36 -4.39 23.05
N TYR A 458 -16.95 -3.54 23.98
CA TYR A 458 -17.20 -2.10 23.88
C TYR A 458 -16.45 -1.49 22.67
N GLY A 459 -15.19 -1.87 22.47
CA GLY A 459 -14.44 -1.47 21.28
C GLY A 459 -15.11 -1.91 19.96
N TYR A 460 -15.60 -3.14 19.91
CA TYR A 460 -16.38 -3.64 18.78
C TYR A 460 -17.67 -2.83 18.52
N ASN A 461 -18.41 -2.51 19.59
CA ASN A 461 -19.61 -1.69 19.43
C ASN A 461 -19.29 -0.27 18.94
N ARG A 462 -18.23 0.34 19.46
CA ARG A 462 -17.76 1.66 18.97
C ARG A 462 -17.35 1.61 17.51
N PHE A 463 -16.73 0.53 17.07
CA PHE A 463 -16.42 0.32 15.66
C PHE A 463 -17.68 0.32 14.78
N ASN A 464 -18.70 -0.47 15.16
CA ASN A 464 -19.93 -0.58 14.38
C ASN A 464 -20.68 0.76 14.26
N VAL A 465 -20.73 1.54 15.34
CA VAL A 465 -21.33 2.89 15.33
C VAL A 465 -20.56 3.79 14.38
N ARG A 466 -19.24 3.80 14.47
CA ARG A 466 -18.39 4.66 13.62
C ARG A 466 -18.43 4.28 12.15
N GLN A 467 -18.53 2.99 11.84
CA GLN A 467 -18.74 2.51 10.46
C GLN A 467 -20.04 3.03 9.85
N GLN A 468 -21.13 3.03 10.64
CA GLN A 468 -22.41 3.58 10.20
C GLN A 468 -22.34 5.09 9.97
N ASP A 469 -21.62 5.82 10.84
CA ASP A 469 -21.41 7.26 10.70
C ASP A 469 -20.64 7.60 9.42
N ILE A 470 -19.58 6.86 9.08
CA ILE A 470 -18.80 7.05 7.85
C ILE A 470 -19.65 6.81 6.59
N ILE A 471 -20.46 5.75 6.59
CA ILE A 471 -21.36 5.43 5.46
C ILE A 471 -22.41 6.54 5.27
N GLN A 472 -22.93 7.13 6.35
CA GLN A 472 -23.96 8.16 6.28
C GLN A 472 -23.45 9.55 5.94
N THR A 473 -22.24 9.90 6.37
CA THR A 473 -21.69 11.26 6.24
C THR A 473 -20.77 11.44 5.04
N GLY A 474 -20.31 10.35 4.41
CA GLY A 474 -19.34 10.42 3.31
C GLY A 474 -18.00 11.08 3.69
N ALA A 475 -17.71 11.24 4.99
CA ALA A 475 -16.57 12.01 5.46
C ALA A 475 -15.25 11.27 5.19
N GLU A 476 -14.52 11.72 4.18
CA GLU A 476 -13.20 11.18 3.78
C GLU A 476 -12.09 11.41 4.82
N SER A 477 -12.25 12.37 5.74
CA SER A 477 -11.15 12.88 6.59
C SER A 477 -11.18 12.46 8.06
N MET A 478 -11.94 11.43 8.45
CA MET A 478 -11.97 11.01 9.85
C MET A 478 -10.73 10.20 10.21
N SER A 479 -9.86 10.76 11.06
CA SER A 479 -8.69 10.06 11.59
C SER A 479 -9.10 8.72 12.23
N ILE A 480 -8.49 7.64 11.77
CA ILE A 480 -8.73 6.30 12.30
C ILE A 480 -8.12 6.23 13.70
N ASP A 481 -8.91 5.82 14.70
CA ASP A 481 -8.41 5.60 16.06
C ASP A 481 -7.54 4.33 16.13
N PRO A 482 -6.22 4.44 16.31
CA PRO A 482 -5.33 3.28 16.34
C PRO A 482 -5.67 2.27 17.44
N LEU A 483 -6.37 2.71 18.49
CA LEU A 483 -6.77 1.84 19.61
C LEU A 483 -7.78 0.76 19.18
N LEU A 484 -8.58 1.01 18.15
CA LEU A 484 -9.54 0.03 17.63
C LEU A 484 -8.85 -1.25 17.13
N PHE A 485 -7.67 -1.12 16.55
CA PHE A 485 -6.93 -2.26 16.03
C PHE A 485 -6.28 -3.14 17.12
N VAL A 486 -6.20 -2.67 18.35
CA VAL A 486 -5.72 -3.45 19.51
C VAL A 486 -6.82 -4.38 20.06
N VAL A 487 -8.08 -4.09 19.77
CA VAL A 487 -9.26 -4.81 20.27
C VAL A 487 -9.23 -6.31 19.97
N PRO A 488 -8.87 -6.79 18.75
CA PRO A 488 -8.79 -8.22 18.46
C PRO A 488 -7.82 -8.98 19.37
N ALA A 489 -6.66 -8.37 19.69
CA ALA A 489 -5.66 -8.97 20.56
C ALA A 489 -6.15 -9.06 22.02
N ILE A 490 -6.82 -8.01 22.50
CA ILE A 490 -7.42 -7.99 23.84
C ILE A 490 -8.54 -9.04 23.93
N PHE A 491 -9.35 -9.19 22.88
CA PHE A 491 -10.41 -10.19 22.79
C PHE A 491 -9.85 -11.61 22.89
N ALA A 492 -8.85 -11.94 22.06
CA ALA A 492 -8.19 -13.24 22.08
C ALA A 492 -7.55 -13.53 23.45
N LEU A 493 -6.88 -12.54 24.07
CA LEU A 493 -6.29 -12.65 25.39
C LEU A 493 -7.35 -12.90 26.46
N SER A 494 -8.45 -12.16 26.44
CA SER A 494 -9.53 -12.32 27.42
C SER A 494 -10.16 -13.70 27.35
N LEU A 495 -10.44 -14.22 26.15
CA LEU A 495 -10.97 -15.56 25.96
C LEU A 495 -9.98 -16.65 26.38
N ALA A 496 -8.68 -16.47 26.11
CA ALA A 496 -7.63 -17.36 26.57
C ALA A 496 -7.59 -17.42 28.11
N MET A 497 -7.74 -16.27 28.81
CA MET A 497 -7.79 -16.20 30.25
C MET A 497 -9.06 -16.86 30.85
N ILE A 498 -10.22 -16.67 30.20
CA ILE A 498 -11.48 -17.33 30.56
C ILE A 498 -11.35 -18.85 30.36
N PHE A 499 -10.73 -19.27 29.25
CA PHE A 499 -10.52 -20.71 29.00
C PHE A 499 -9.72 -21.38 30.13
N ILE A 500 -8.66 -20.74 30.64
CA ILE A 500 -7.88 -21.27 31.76
C ILE A 500 -8.73 -21.45 33.03
N ARG A 501 -9.71 -20.60 33.25
CA ARG A 501 -10.64 -20.72 34.36
C ARG A 501 -11.53 -21.97 34.21
N VAL A 502 -11.94 -22.26 32.98
CA VAL A 502 -12.85 -23.37 32.64
C VAL A 502 -12.10 -24.71 32.42
N PHE A 503 -10.85 -24.65 31.96
CA PHE A 503 -10.02 -25.80 31.56
C PHE A 503 -9.91 -26.90 32.64
N PRO A 504 -9.65 -26.60 33.94
CA PRO A 504 -9.60 -27.64 35.00
C PRO A 504 -10.91 -28.40 35.13
N TYR A 505 -12.05 -27.70 35.04
CA TYR A 505 -13.37 -28.30 35.13
C TYR A 505 -13.68 -29.17 33.91
N LEU A 506 -13.19 -28.75 32.74
CA LEU A 506 -13.33 -29.50 31.50
C LEU A 506 -12.54 -30.81 31.57
N VAL A 507 -11.29 -30.77 32.07
CA VAL A 507 -10.46 -31.96 32.27
C VAL A 507 -11.04 -32.88 33.35
N GLU A 508 -11.56 -32.29 34.44
CA GLU A 508 -12.26 -33.06 35.47
C GLU A 508 -13.54 -33.74 34.96
N GLY A 509 -14.29 -33.04 34.09
CA GLY A 509 -15.45 -33.62 33.39
C GLY A 509 -15.08 -34.81 32.52
N LEU A 510 -14.03 -34.65 31.71
CA LEU A 510 -13.46 -35.74 30.90
C LEU A 510 -13.02 -36.93 31.74
N TYR A 511 -12.38 -36.66 32.86
CA TYR A 511 -11.97 -37.67 33.82
C TYR A 511 -13.18 -38.45 34.33
N ARG A 512 -14.24 -37.76 34.79
CA ARG A 512 -15.45 -38.40 35.31
C ARG A 512 -16.21 -39.26 34.30
N LEU A 513 -16.29 -38.76 33.02
CA LEU A 513 -17.01 -39.43 31.93
C LEU A 513 -16.43 -40.81 31.60
N GLY A 514 -15.10 -40.89 31.52
CA GLY A 514 -14.42 -42.10 31.10
C GLY A 514 -13.75 -42.90 32.22
N ARG A 515 -14.07 -42.66 33.49
CA ARG A 515 -13.41 -43.27 34.69
C ARG A 515 -13.29 -44.81 34.64
N ARG A 516 -14.20 -45.51 33.95
CA ARG A 516 -14.23 -46.97 33.88
C ARG A 516 -13.50 -47.51 32.62
N VAL A 517 -13.16 -46.65 31.67
CA VAL A 517 -12.64 -47.07 30.31
C VAL A 517 -11.19 -46.61 30.11
N TRP A 518 -10.71 -45.59 30.86
CA TRP A 518 -9.40 -45.03 30.67
C TRP A 518 -8.26 -46.05 31.00
N SER A 519 -7.22 -46.09 30.16
CA SER A 519 -5.97 -46.78 30.48
C SER A 519 -5.30 -46.12 31.69
N LEU A 520 -4.44 -46.88 32.39
CA LEU A 520 -3.72 -46.37 33.57
C LEU A 520 -2.94 -45.06 33.27
N SER A 521 -2.26 -45.03 32.12
CA SER A 521 -1.48 -43.85 31.68
C SER A 521 -2.36 -42.64 31.45
N MET A 522 -3.54 -42.80 30.84
CA MET A 522 -4.47 -41.71 30.58
C MET A 522 -5.18 -41.23 31.86
N TYR A 523 -5.55 -42.17 32.70
CA TYR A 523 -6.18 -41.89 34.00
C TYR A 523 -5.27 -41.01 34.88
N THR A 524 -3.99 -41.41 35.00
CA THR A 524 -3.01 -40.65 35.77
C THR A 524 -2.71 -39.29 35.18
N SER A 525 -2.63 -39.18 33.83
CA SER A 525 -2.45 -37.89 33.17
C SER A 525 -3.60 -36.92 33.37
N LEU A 526 -4.85 -37.39 33.27
CA LEU A 526 -6.04 -36.57 33.53
C LEU A 526 -6.09 -36.01 34.95
N ILE A 527 -5.80 -36.85 35.95
CA ILE A 527 -5.74 -36.40 37.35
C ILE A 527 -4.62 -35.40 37.55
N GLN A 528 -3.46 -35.66 36.94
CA GLN A 528 -2.31 -34.79 37.08
C GLN A 528 -2.54 -33.44 36.47
N VAL A 529 -3.09 -33.36 35.23
CA VAL A 529 -3.44 -32.10 34.58
C VAL A 529 -4.50 -31.34 35.36
N ALA A 530 -5.55 -32.02 35.85
CA ALA A 530 -6.60 -31.37 36.62
C ALA A 530 -6.08 -30.77 37.96
N ARG A 531 -5.17 -31.49 38.63
CA ARG A 531 -4.61 -31.04 39.90
C ARG A 531 -3.49 -30.00 39.75
N SER A 532 -2.71 -30.06 38.69
CA SER A 532 -1.57 -29.16 38.44
C SER A 532 -1.85 -28.13 37.35
N ALA A 533 -3.12 -27.80 37.08
CA ALA A 533 -3.55 -26.83 36.02
C ALA A 533 -2.82 -25.49 36.10
N ASN A 534 -2.40 -25.07 37.31
CA ASN A 534 -1.62 -23.85 37.50
C ASN A 534 -0.25 -23.85 36.83
N ALA A 535 0.37 -25.00 36.67
CA ALA A 535 1.66 -25.14 36.03
C ALA A 535 1.57 -24.90 34.50
N TYR A 536 0.42 -25.23 33.89
CA TYR A 536 0.22 -25.14 32.43
C TYR A 536 -0.40 -23.81 31.98
N ARG A 537 -0.78 -22.91 32.90
CA ARG A 537 -1.51 -21.67 32.57
C ARG A 537 -0.86 -20.85 31.47
N PHE A 538 0.43 -20.57 31.62
CA PHE A 538 1.14 -19.73 30.65
C PHE A 538 1.25 -20.42 29.31
N LEU A 539 1.51 -21.72 29.29
CA LEU A 539 1.53 -22.50 28.07
C LEU A 539 0.16 -22.49 27.36
N THR A 540 -0.92 -22.65 28.11
CA THR A 540 -2.29 -22.63 27.59
C THR A 540 -2.65 -21.28 26.98
N ILE A 541 -2.41 -20.15 27.69
CA ILE A 541 -2.63 -18.79 27.15
C ILE A 541 -1.84 -18.63 25.86
N PHE A 542 -0.60 -19.02 25.89
CA PHE A 542 0.34 -18.86 24.82
C PHE A 542 -0.10 -19.63 23.56
N ILE A 543 -0.49 -20.89 23.70
CA ILE A 543 -1.01 -21.70 22.57
C ILE A 543 -2.29 -21.08 22.01
N VAL A 544 -3.28 -20.74 22.85
CA VAL A 544 -4.54 -20.15 22.40
C VAL A 544 -4.32 -18.85 21.65
N LEU A 545 -3.50 -17.95 22.19
CA LEU A 545 -3.19 -16.67 21.55
C LEU A 545 -2.49 -16.88 20.20
N THR A 546 -1.48 -17.75 20.16
CA THR A 546 -0.72 -17.94 18.91
C THR A 546 -1.57 -18.55 17.82
N VAL A 547 -2.37 -19.57 18.14
CA VAL A 547 -3.28 -20.20 17.17
C VAL A 547 -4.35 -19.22 16.71
N SER A 548 -4.94 -18.47 17.65
CA SER A 548 -5.95 -17.46 17.34
C SER A 548 -5.39 -16.34 16.45
N THR A 549 -4.21 -15.81 16.79
CA THR A 549 -3.55 -14.76 15.98
C THR A 549 -3.13 -15.28 14.62
N GLY A 550 -2.61 -16.50 14.54
CA GLY A 550 -2.25 -17.12 13.26
C GLY A 550 -3.45 -17.29 12.33
N LEU A 551 -4.58 -17.77 12.85
CA LEU A 551 -5.80 -17.92 12.08
C LEU A 551 -6.39 -16.57 11.67
N TYR A 552 -6.39 -15.58 12.58
CA TYR A 552 -6.79 -14.21 12.28
C TYR A 552 -5.96 -13.62 11.13
N SER A 553 -4.63 -13.75 11.18
CA SER A 553 -3.74 -13.23 10.13
C SER A 553 -3.98 -13.90 8.78
N ALA A 554 -4.19 -15.23 8.77
CA ALA A 554 -4.49 -15.97 7.54
C ALA A 554 -5.83 -15.53 6.93
N THR A 555 -6.87 -15.41 7.76
CA THR A 555 -8.20 -14.96 7.31
C THR A 555 -8.16 -13.50 6.85
N ALA A 556 -7.45 -12.63 7.57
CA ALA A 556 -7.29 -11.22 7.21
C ALA A 556 -6.60 -11.07 5.86
N ALA A 557 -5.48 -11.76 5.66
CA ALA A 557 -4.74 -11.72 4.39
C ALA A 557 -5.59 -12.24 3.22
N ARG A 558 -6.27 -13.38 3.39
CA ARG A 558 -7.18 -13.91 2.36
C ARG A 558 -8.28 -12.93 2.03
N THR A 559 -8.89 -12.35 3.05
CA THR A 559 -9.98 -11.38 2.89
C THR A 559 -9.52 -10.13 2.14
N ILE A 560 -8.37 -9.57 2.50
CA ILE A 560 -7.80 -8.41 1.81
C ILE A 560 -7.53 -8.74 0.34
N ASN A 561 -6.85 -9.84 0.07
CA ASN A 561 -6.49 -10.24 -1.30
C ASN A 561 -7.72 -10.49 -2.17
N GLN A 562 -8.70 -11.22 -1.65
CA GLN A 562 -9.92 -11.52 -2.41
C GLN A 562 -10.78 -10.28 -2.64
N ASN A 563 -10.95 -9.41 -1.63
CA ASN A 563 -11.70 -8.17 -1.83
C ASN A 563 -10.99 -7.23 -2.82
N ALA A 564 -9.65 -7.19 -2.83
CA ALA A 564 -8.90 -6.42 -3.82
C ALA A 564 -9.11 -6.97 -5.25
N GLN A 565 -9.10 -8.30 -5.42
CA GLN A 565 -9.41 -8.94 -6.70
C GLN A 565 -10.86 -8.71 -7.12
N ASP A 566 -11.80 -8.86 -6.18
CA ASP A 566 -13.23 -8.65 -6.44
C ASP A 566 -13.51 -7.18 -6.83
N LYS A 567 -12.78 -6.23 -6.24
CA LYS A 567 -12.83 -4.81 -6.62
C LYS A 567 -12.42 -4.61 -8.08
N ILE A 568 -11.29 -5.21 -8.50
CA ILE A 568 -10.81 -5.14 -9.89
C ILE A 568 -11.84 -5.74 -10.84
N LYS A 569 -12.36 -6.96 -10.54
CA LYS A 569 -13.39 -7.60 -11.34
C LYS A 569 -14.65 -6.77 -11.46
N TYR A 570 -15.06 -6.14 -10.37
CA TYR A 570 -16.24 -5.30 -10.34
C TYR A 570 -16.04 -4.01 -11.13
N ALA A 571 -14.89 -3.36 -11.00
CA ALA A 571 -14.57 -2.12 -11.70
C ALA A 571 -14.49 -2.31 -13.22
N ASN A 572 -13.88 -3.41 -13.66
CA ASN A 572 -13.79 -3.77 -15.08
C ASN A 572 -15.12 -4.33 -15.61
N GLY A 573 -15.84 -5.12 -14.81
CA GLY A 573 -17.10 -5.75 -15.18
C GLY A 573 -16.97 -6.99 -16.07
N ALA A 574 -15.87 -7.15 -16.84
CA ALA A 574 -15.57 -8.30 -17.68
C ALA A 574 -14.06 -8.61 -17.66
N ASP A 575 -13.63 -9.76 -18.21
CA ASP A 575 -12.22 -10.15 -18.26
C ASP A 575 -11.43 -9.29 -19.26
N HIS A 576 -12.03 -8.98 -20.41
CA HIS A 576 -11.51 -8.03 -21.39
C HIS A 576 -12.63 -7.14 -21.92
N ILE A 577 -12.31 -5.89 -22.20
CA ILE A 577 -13.18 -4.92 -22.86
C ILE A 577 -12.43 -4.44 -24.10
N LEU A 578 -13.04 -4.65 -25.25
CA LEU A 578 -12.48 -4.28 -26.55
C LEU A 578 -13.32 -3.17 -27.18
N THR A 579 -12.70 -2.03 -27.46
CA THR A 579 -13.30 -0.95 -28.26
C THR A 579 -12.80 -1.09 -29.70
N ALA A 580 -13.68 -1.45 -30.59
CA ALA A 580 -13.37 -1.56 -32.01
C ALA A 580 -13.43 -0.18 -32.66
N TYR A 581 -12.66 -0.02 -33.75
CA TYR A 581 -12.77 1.16 -34.63
C TYR A 581 -13.95 0.99 -35.61
N TRP A 582 -14.88 1.94 -35.61
CA TRP A 582 -16.01 1.97 -36.51
C TRP A 582 -15.76 2.98 -37.63
N SER A 583 -16.02 2.61 -38.87
CA SER A 583 -16.04 3.57 -39.97
C SER A 583 -17.25 4.49 -39.87
N ALA A 584 -17.07 5.75 -40.19
CA ALA A 584 -18.16 6.73 -40.21
C ALA A 584 -18.19 7.46 -41.54
N ASP A 585 -19.39 7.62 -42.12
CA ASP A 585 -19.61 8.49 -43.27
C ASP A 585 -19.72 9.95 -42.82
N GLY A 586 -18.69 10.73 -43.08
CA GLY A 586 -18.60 12.15 -42.76
C GLY A 586 -17.21 12.55 -42.27
N ALA A 587 -16.66 13.62 -42.80
CA ALA A 587 -15.39 14.16 -42.33
C ALA A 587 -15.55 14.72 -40.91
N PHE A 588 -14.89 14.09 -39.94
CA PHE A 588 -14.70 14.66 -38.63
C PHE A 588 -13.50 15.60 -38.65
N ASP A 589 -13.74 16.91 -38.52
CA ASP A 589 -12.69 17.80 -38.08
C ASP A 589 -12.44 17.57 -36.57
N ILE A 590 -11.33 16.92 -36.24
CA ILE A 590 -10.92 16.56 -34.90
C ILE A 590 -10.56 17.80 -34.04
N GLU A 591 -10.53 19.01 -34.64
CA GLU A 591 -10.09 20.23 -33.97
C GLU A 591 -11.21 21.09 -33.35
N SER A 592 -12.50 20.84 -33.58
CA SER A 592 -13.53 21.64 -32.89
C SER A 592 -13.91 21.09 -31.51
N LYS A 593 -13.30 21.62 -30.49
CA LYS A 593 -13.64 21.39 -29.05
C LYS A 593 -14.98 22.03 -28.63
N THR A 594 -15.86 22.40 -29.57
CA THR A 594 -17.17 22.98 -29.24
C THR A 594 -18.28 21.93 -29.47
N PRO A 595 -19.08 21.62 -28.43
CA PRO A 595 -20.26 20.76 -28.61
C PRO A 595 -21.26 21.42 -29.57
N PRO A 596 -21.93 20.65 -30.49
CA PRO A 596 -22.97 21.21 -31.35
C PRO A 596 -24.10 21.81 -30.49
N GLY A 597 -24.41 23.09 -30.67
CA GLY A 597 -25.56 23.72 -30.06
C GLY A 597 -25.31 24.96 -29.19
N VAL A 598 -24.05 25.44 -29.08
CA VAL A 598 -23.78 26.72 -28.39
C VAL A 598 -23.76 27.84 -29.44
N ILE A 599 -24.85 28.58 -29.58
CA ILE A 599 -24.93 29.80 -30.36
C ILE A 599 -24.24 30.91 -29.55
N THR A 600 -23.06 31.33 -29.97
CA THR A 600 -22.44 32.57 -29.52
C THR A 600 -22.98 33.74 -30.33
N PRO A 601 -23.62 34.75 -29.77
CA PRO A 601 -24.10 35.89 -30.51
C PRO A 601 -22.91 36.80 -30.87
N GLY A 602 -22.58 36.94 -32.15
CA GLY A 602 -21.74 38.05 -32.66
C GLY A 602 -20.43 37.71 -33.38
N GLY A 603 -20.24 36.50 -33.85
CA GLY A 603 -19.12 36.16 -34.79
C GLY A 603 -19.54 36.35 -36.27
N PRO A 604 -18.56 36.59 -37.18
CA PRO A 604 -18.86 36.70 -38.61
C PRO A 604 -19.44 35.38 -39.13
N GLU A 605 -20.36 35.51 -40.09
CA GLU A 605 -21.01 34.39 -40.82
C GLU A 605 -19.93 33.42 -41.38
N GLU A 606 -19.61 32.37 -40.65
CA GLU A 606 -18.93 31.23 -41.23
C GLU A 606 -19.98 30.36 -41.92
N GLU A 607 -19.66 29.96 -43.11
CA GLU A 607 -20.46 29.12 -44.00
C GLU A 607 -21.07 27.95 -43.21
N GLU A 608 -22.36 27.73 -43.35
CA GLU A 608 -23.10 26.59 -42.84
C GLU A 608 -22.44 25.29 -43.33
N THR A 609 -21.46 24.82 -42.61
CA THR A 609 -21.12 23.41 -42.63
C THR A 609 -22.28 22.67 -41.99
N SER A 610 -23.16 22.16 -42.85
CA SER A 610 -24.25 21.27 -42.44
C SER A 610 -23.68 20.19 -41.50
N SER A 611 -24.03 20.22 -40.23
CA SER A 611 -23.69 19.17 -39.24
C SER A 611 -24.41 17.90 -39.66
N ARG A 612 -23.83 17.14 -40.61
CA ARG A 612 -24.29 15.81 -40.94
C ARG A 612 -24.02 14.94 -39.73
N THR A 613 -25.06 14.42 -39.11
CA THR A 613 -24.94 13.41 -38.08
C THR A 613 -24.17 12.21 -38.63
N PRO A 614 -23.06 11.78 -37.98
CA PRO A 614 -22.25 10.67 -38.49
C PRO A 614 -23.08 9.40 -38.56
N HIS A 615 -22.98 8.68 -39.64
CA HIS A 615 -23.52 7.35 -39.78
C HIS A 615 -22.41 6.34 -39.64
N TYR A 616 -22.48 5.55 -38.54
CA TYR A 616 -21.47 4.54 -38.20
C TYR A 616 -21.83 3.19 -38.85
N GLU A 617 -20.82 2.50 -39.37
CA GLU A 617 -20.92 1.15 -39.86
C GLU A 617 -20.46 0.15 -38.80
N GLU A 618 -21.36 -0.72 -38.36
CA GLU A 618 -21.07 -1.73 -37.34
C GLU A 618 -20.13 -2.81 -37.88
N PRO A 619 -18.98 -3.06 -37.25
CA PRO A 619 -18.14 -4.20 -37.60
C PRO A 619 -18.83 -5.53 -37.36
N PRO A 620 -18.50 -6.59 -38.17
CA PRO A 620 -19.18 -7.89 -38.02
C PRO A 620 -18.99 -8.50 -36.64
N TYR A 621 -20.02 -8.47 -35.78
CA TYR A 621 -19.97 -8.88 -34.37
C TYR A 621 -19.55 -10.34 -34.15
N ASN A 622 -19.95 -11.27 -35.04
CA ASN A 622 -19.63 -12.69 -34.91
C ASN A 622 -18.14 -13.00 -34.88
N GLN A 623 -17.29 -12.09 -35.37
CA GLN A 623 -15.83 -12.27 -35.37
C GLN A 623 -15.26 -12.25 -33.94
N PHE A 624 -15.87 -11.49 -33.03
CA PHE A 624 -15.40 -11.42 -31.62
C PHE A 624 -15.66 -12.72 -30.86
N ASN A 625 -16.74 -13.45 -31.16
CA ASN A 625 -17.03 -14.75 -30.58
C ASN A 625 -16.12 -15.88 -31.05
N GLN A 626 -15.40 -15.65 -32.17
CA GLN A 626 -14.49 -16.65 -32.78
C GLN A 626 -13.05 -16.47 -32.33
N LEU A 627 -12.75 -15.47 -31.54
CA LEU A 627 -11.40 -15.22 -31.03
C LEU A 627 -10.98 -16.34 -30.06
N PRO A 628 -9.72 -16.77 -30.08
CA PRO A 628 -9.24 -17.88 -29.26
C PRO A 628 -9.33 -17.52 -27.76
N GLY A 629 -9.83 -18.49 -26.99
CA GLY A 629 -9.98 -18.35 -25.54
C GLY A 629 -11.17 -17.49 -25.08
N VAL A 630 -12.01 -17.00 -25.99
CA VAL A 630 -13.23 -16.26 -25.67
C VAL A 630 -14.39 -17.25 -25.46
N GLU A 631 -14.96 -17.27 -24.25
CA GLU A 631 -16.12 -18.09 -23.90
C GLU A 631 -17.43 -17.42 -24.35
N ARG A 632 -17.58 -16.13 -24.06
CA ARG A 632 -18.78 -15.33 -24.33
C ARG A 632 -18.42 -13.88 -24.57
N THR A 633 -19.26 -13.20 -25.36
CA THR A 633 -19.16 -11.74 -25.57
C THR A 633 -20.52 -11.08 -25.31
N ALA A 634 -20.49 -9.77 -25.02
CA ALA A 634 -21.66 -8.94 -24.87
C ALA A 634 -21.40 -7.54 -25.44
N LYS A 635 -22.42 -6.98 -26.13
CA LYS A 635 -22.40 -5.57 -26.59
C LYS A 635 -22.76 -4.66 -25.42
N VAL A 636 -21.94 -3.67 -25.15
CA VAL A 636 -22.17 -2.67 -24.10
C VAL A 636 -21.94 -1.27 -24.65
N LEU A 637 -22.99 -0.50 -24.75
CA LEU A 637 -22.92 0.92 -25.10
C LEU A 637 -22.81 1.74 -23.82
N ASP A 638 -21.79 2.55 -23.68
CA ASP A 638 -21.54 3.39 -22.51
C ASP A 638 -21.44 4.85 -22.91
N ILE A 639 -22.46 5.63 -22.59
CA ILE A 639 -22.58 7.03 -23.03
C ILE A 639 -23.14 7.91 -21.92
N GLU A 640 -22.98 9.23 -22.08
CA GLU A 640 -23.62 10.21 -21.22
C GLU A 640 -25.11 10.32 -21.55
N GLY A 641 -25.97 10.15 -20.55
CA GLY A 641 -27.38 10.47 -20.61
C GLY A 641 -27.73 11.68 -19.76
N ARG A 642 -28.88 12.30 -20.07
CA ARG A 642 -29.37 13.47 -19.35
C ARG A 642 -30.87 13.37 -19.10
N PHE A 643 -31.31 13.70 -17.91
CA PHE A 643 -32.72 13.85 -17.57
C PHE A 643 -32.97 15.15 -16.79
N TYR A 644 -34.25 15.55 -16.72
CA TYR A 644 -34.67 16.78 -16.08
C TYR A 644 -35.58 16.48 -14.89
N ASP A 645 -35.33 17.05 -13.72
CA ASP A 645 -36.08 16.86 -12.48
C ASP A 645 -37.20 17.90 -12.26
N GLY A 646 -37.43 18.79 -13.24
CA GLY A 646 -38.33 19.92 -13.13
C GLY A 646 -37.67 21.22 -12.64
N LYS A 647 -36.41 21.16 -12.19
CA LYS A 647 -35.59 22.30 -11.74
C LYS A 647 -34.32 22.44 -12.52
N GLN A 648 -33.57 21.35 -12.65
CA GLN A 648 -32.26 21.32 -13.30
C GLN A 648 -32.07 20.05 -14.12
N SER A 649 -31.11 20.06 -15.01
CA SER A 649 -30.67 18.87 -15.75
C SER A 649 -29.63 18.12 -14.95
N HIS A 650 -29.77 16.81 -14.87
CA HIS A 650 -28.85 15.88 -14.27
C HIS A 650 -28.20 15.02 -15.33
N TYR A 651 -26.93 14.76 -15.19
CA TYR A 651 -26.15 13.89 -16.06
C TYR A 651 -25.99 12.52 -15.40
N THR A 652 -26.06 11.48 -16.17
CA THR A 652 -25.98 10.10 -15.72
C THR A 652 -25.22 9.27 -16.75
N ARG A 653 -24.60 8.21 -16.29
CA ARG A 653 -24.09 7.16 -17.16
C ARG A 653 -25.28 6.38 -17.73
N LEU A 654 -25.39 6.29 -19.04
CA LEU A 654 -26.37 5.47 -19.74
C LEU A 654 -25.69 4.25 -20.33
N MET A 655 -25.99 3.09 -19.78
CA MET A 655 -25.46 1.82 -20.25
C MET A 655 -26.50 1.08 -21.07
N GLY A 656 -26.25 0.90 -22.38
CA GLY A 656 -27.07 0.09 -23.27
C GLY A 656 -26.54 -1.35 -23.34
N ILE A 657 -27.37 -2.33 -22.99
CA ILE A 657 -26.96 -3.75 -22.98
C ILE A 657 -27.97 -4.64 -23.73
N GLU A 658 -27.47 -5.77 -24.22
CA GLU A 658 -28.34 -6.91 -24.55
C GLU A 658 -28.43 -7.80 -23.29
N PRO A 659 -29.57 -7.86 -22.60
CA PRO A 659 -29.67 -8.45 -21.27
C PRO A 659 -29.18 -9.89 -21.16
N THR A 660 -29.46 -10.71 -22.18
CA THR A 660 -29.12 -12.14 -22.19
C THR A 660 -27.59 -12.34 -22.32
N GLU A 661 -26.96 -11.62 -23.25
CA GLU A 661 -25.53 -11.70 -23.48
C GLU A 661 -24.75 -11.11 -22.29
N PHE A 662 -25.21 -9.96 -21.80
CA PHE A 662 -24.61 -9.30 -20.65
C PHE A 662 -24.64 -10.16 -19.37
N ALA A 663 -25.78 -10.83 -19.11
CA ALA A 663 -25.92 -11.71 -17.95
C ALA A 663 -24.97 -12.91 -17.96
N GLN A 664 -24.56 -13.37 -19.15
CA GLN A 664 -23.63 -14.49 -19.30
C GLN A 664 -22.14 -14.07 -19.31
N THR A 665 -21.88 -12.81 -19.65
CA THR A 665 -20.53 -12.28 -19.85
C THR A 665 -20.04 -11.50 -18.64
N ALA A 666 -20.85 -10.60 -18.10
CA ALA A 666 -20.45 -9.69 -17.04
C ALA A 666 -20.20 -10.41 -15.71
N TRP A 667 -19.21 -9.95 -14.99
CA TRP A 667 -18.90 -10.43 -13.65
C TRP A 667 -19.72 -9.68 -12.60
N TYR A 668 -20.47 -10.41 -11.79
CA TYR A 668 -21.22 -9.87 -10.66
C TYR A 668 -21.10 -10.77 -9.44
N PRO A 669 -20.61 -10.26 -8.27
CA PRO A 669 -20.46 -11.08 -7.08
C PRO A 669 -21.81 -11.49 -6.51
N GLY A 670 -22.04 -12.78 -6.30
CA GLY A 670 -23.29 -13.30 -5.73
C GLY A 670 -23.61 -12.69 -4.36
N GLY A 671 -24.89 -12.36 -4.13
CA GLY A 671 -25.40 -11.85 -2.84
C GLY A 671 -25.19 -10.34 -2.60
N LEU A 672 -24.91 -9.54 -3.62
CA LEU A 672 -25.04 -8.08 -3.57
C LEU A 672 -26.51 -7.67 -3.74
N GLY A 673 -26.97 -6.64 -3.01
CA GLY A 673 -28.28 -6.04 -3.20
C GLY A 673 -29.47 -6.86 -2.70
N GLY A 674 -29.27 -7.91 -1.90
CA GLY A 674 -30.37 -8.69 -1.27
C GLY A 674 -31.11 -9.63 -2.20
N GLN A 675 -31.23 -9.35 -3.49
CA GLN A 675 -31.79 -10.20 -4.53
C GLN A 675 -30.74 -10.62 -5.53
N HIS A 676 -30.88 -11.76 -6.16
CA HIS A 676 -29.99 -12.18 -7.23
C HIS A 676 -30.13 -11.22 -8.42
N TRP A 677 -29.02 -10.73 -8.98
CA TRP A 677 -29.06 -9.72 -10.05
C TRP A 677 -29.81 -10.15 -11.31
N TYR A 678 -29.93 -11.45 -11.58
CA TYR A 678 -30.75 -11.98 -12.66
C TYR A 678 -32.25 -11.62 -12.49
N TYR A 679 -32.71 -11.36 -11.27
CA TYR A 679 -34.06 -10.86 -11.07
C TYR A 679 -34.29 -9.50 -11.74
N HIS A 680 -33.34 -8.62 -11.61
CA HIS A 680 -33.35 -7.29 -12.23
C HIS A 680 -33.28 -7.40 -13.76
N ILE A 681 -32.38 -8.24 -14.29
CA ILE A 681 -32.24 -8.50 -15.71
C ILE A 681 -33.51 -9.11 -16.30
N ASN A 682 -34.11 -10.11 -15.63
CA ASN A 682 -35.34 -10.71 -16.09
C ASN A 682 -36.50 -9.72 -16.11
N ASN A 683 -36.60 -8.82 -15.12
CA ASN A 683 -37.62 -7.77 -15.13
C ASN A 683 -37.44 -6.82 -16.32
N MET A 684 -36.23 -6.48 -16.65
CA MET A 684 -35.90 -5.65 -17.80
C MET A 684 -36.31 -6.30 -19.13
N MET A 685 -36.26 -7.64 -19.23
CA MET A 685 -36.60 -8.36 -20.47
C MET A 685 -38.11 -8.39 -20.79
N HIS A 686 -39.00 -7.88 -19.94
CA HIS A 686 -40.46 -7.87 -20.21
C HIS A 686 -40.82 -6.86 -21.33
N SER A 687 -40.04 -5.79 -21.49
CA SER A 687 -40.22 -4.80 -22.58
C SER A 687 -38.91 -4.10 -22.85
N ASN A 688 -38.65 -3.77 -24.12
CA ASN A 688 -37.43 -3.03 -24.52
C ASN A 688 -37.38 -1.63 -23.90
N SER A 689 -38.51 -1.02 -23.54
CA SER A 689 -38.55 0.29 -22.86
C SER A 689 -38.25 0.23 -21.35
N MET A 690 -38.10 -0.97 -20.79
CA MET A 690 -37.82 -1.15 -19.36
C MET A 690 -36.34 -0.95 -19.06
N VAL A 691 -36.04 -0.20 -17.96
CA VAL A 691 -34.68 0.16 -17.52
C VAL A 691 -34.47 -0.14 -16.05
N LEU A 692 -33.22 -0.40 -15.69
CA LEU A 692 -32.80 -0.38 -14.31
C LEU A 692 -32.19 1.00 -14.01
N ILE A 693 -32.50 1.55 -12.86
CA ILE A 693 -31.97 2.84 -12.44
C ILE A 693 -31.24 2.72 -11.11
N SER A 694 -30.15 3.48 -10.94
CA SER A 694 -29.48 3.56 -9.65
C SER A 694 -30.36 4.22 -8.59
N ARG A 695 -30.09 3.93 -7.33
CA ARG A 695 -30.82 4.55 -6.22
C ARG A 695 -30.73 6.08 -6.25
N SER A 696 -29.59 6.65 -6.65
CA SER A 696 -29.40 8.09 -6.82
C SER A 696 -30.36 8.71 -7.84
N VAL A 697 -30.59 8.06 -8.99
CA VAL A 697 -31.60 8.48 -9.99
C VAL A 697 -33.00 8.39 -9.41
N ALA A 698 -33.32 7.27 -8.73
CA ALA A 698 -34.64 7.06 -8.13
C ALA A 698 -34.99 8.12 -7.07
N GLU A 699 -34.02 8.49 -6.23
CA GLU A 699 -34.18 9.55 -5.21
C GLU A 699 -34.31 10.94 -5.83
N THR A 700 -33.50 11.26 -6.84
CA THR A 700 -33.51 12.58 -7.52
C THR A 700 -34.83 12.84 -8.22
N LEU A 701 -35.37 11.84 -8.92
CA LEU A 701 -36.65 11.94 -9.63
C LEU A 701 -37.84 11.48 -8.79
N ASN A 702 -37.66 11.00 -7.57
CA ASN A 702 -38.67 10.37 -6.71
C ASN A 702 -39.45 9.27 -7.41
N LEU A 703 -38.74 8.39 -8.15
CA LEU A 703 -39.30 7.30 -8.94
C LEU A 703 -39.41 6.01 -8.13
N LYS A 704 -40.47 5.23 -8.44
CA LYS A 704 -40.65 3.87 -7.95
C LYS A 704 -40.64 2.90 -9.12
N GLN A 705 -40.59 1.62 -8.82
CA GLN A 705 -40.76 0.58 -9.82
C GLN A 705 -42.07 0.78 -10.58
N TRP A 706 -42.02 0.67 -11.89
CA TRP A 706 -43.14 0.86 -12.88
C TRP A 706 -43.46 2.33 -13.22
N ASP A 707 -42.78 3.31 -12.61
CA ASP A 707 -42.93 4.71 -13.03
C ASP A 707 -42.22 4.96 -14.37
N VAL A 708 -42.66 6.01 -15.06
CA VAL A 708 -42.13 6.38 -16.39
C VAL A 708 -41.44 7.73 -16.31
N PHE A 709 -40.28 7.86 -16.95
CA PHE A 709 -39.55 9.11 -17.10
C PHE A 709 -38.97 9.26 -18.50
N THR A 710 -38.60 10.47 -18.87
CA THR A 710 -37.99 10.80 -20.18
C THR A 710 -36.51 11.08 -20.00
N MET A 711 -35.70 10.57 -20.91
CA MET A 711 -34.26 10.75 -20.91
C MET A 711 -33.78 11.14 -22.31
N TYR A 712 -32.68 11.91 -22.33
CA TYR A 712 -32.02 12.41 -23.53
C TYR A 712 -30.57 11.90 -23.54
N TRP A 713 -30.01 11.66 -24.73
CA TRP A 713 -28.60 11.33 -24.93
C TRP A 713 -28.11 11.83 -26.28
N ALA A 714 -26.80 12.05 -26.41
CA ALA A 714 -26.19 12.50 -27.64
C ALA A 714 -26.21 11.37 -28.71
N PRO A 715 -26.26 11.68 -30.02
CA PRO A 715 -26.40 13.02 -30.57
C PRO A 715 -27.83 13.55 -30.65
N ILE A 716 -28.85 12.70 -30.77
CA ILE A 716 -30.26 13.09 -30.92
C ILE A 716 -31.23 12.13 -30.24
N GLY A 717 -30.73 11.30 -29.33
CA GLY A 717 -31.56 10.31 -28.65
C GLY A 717 -32.51 10.92 -27.63
N MET A 718 -33.77 10.51 -27.68
CA MET A 718 -34.80 10.82 -26.68
C MET A 718 -35.82 9.70 -26.61
N ALA A 719 -36.07 9.16 -25.42
CA ALA A 719 -37.11 8.17 -25.24
C ALA A 719 -37.76 8.23 -23.85
N GLN A 720 -38.92 7.61 -23.75
CA GLN A 720 -39.59 7.33 -22.46
C GLN A 720 -39.21 5.94 -21.98
N PHE A 721 -38.81 5.87 -20.71
CA PHE A 721 -38.39 4.63 -20.07
C PHE A 721 -39.31 4.30 -18.88
N MET A 722 -39.58 3.01 -18.67
CA MET A 722 -40.28 2.50 -17.50
C MET A 722 -39.29 1.82 -16.55
N VAL A 723 -39.38 2.12 -15.27
CA VAL A 723 -38.47 1.58 -14.24
C VAL A 723 -38.80 0.11 -13.98
N ALA A 724 -37.95 -0.81 -14.41
CA ALA A 724 -38.03 -2.24 -14.14
C ALA A 724 -37.54 -2.60 -12.72
N GLY A 725 -36.57 -1.85 -12.22
CA GLY A 725 -35.97 -2.05 -10.90
C GLY A 725 -35.01 -0.94 -10.50
N ILE A 726 -34.82 -0.84 -9.18
CA ILE A 726 -33.85 0.08 -8.59
C ILE A 726 -32.67 -0.75 -8.11
N ILE A 727 -31.46 -0.34 -8.49
CA ILE A 727 -30.21 -1.05 -8.20
C ILE A 727 -29.27 -0.20 -7.36
N ASP A 728 -28.57 -0.84 -6.42
CA ASP A 728 -27.52 -0.22 -5.62
C ASP A 728 -26.13 -0.49 -6.20
N TYR A 729 -25.97 -1.63 -6.87
CA TYR A 729 -24.72 -2.11 -7.43
C TYR A 729 -24.95 -2.63 -8.85
N TRP A 730 -23.98 -2.35 -9.73
CA TRP A 730 -23.99 -2.83 -11.11
C TRP A 730 -22.53 -2.99 -11.59
N PRO A 731 -22.19 -3.96 -12.45
CA PRO A 731 -20.84 -4.11 -12.98
C PRO A 731 -20.30 -2.80 -13.52
N SER A 732 -19.07 -2.44 -13.16
CA SER A 732 -18.38 -1.19 -13.50
C SER A 732 -19.02 0.12 -12.98
N PHE A 733 -19.99 0.06 -12.07
CA PHE A 733 -20.66 1.25 -11.52
C PHE A 733 -20.28 1.49 -10.05
N ASN A 734 -19.86 2.71 -9.74
CA ASN A 734 -19.52 3.14 -8.38
C ASN A 734 -20.42 4.30 -7.95
N PRO A 735 -21.42 4.07 -7.09
CA PRO A 735 -22.32 5.13 -6.62
C PRO A 735 -21.69 6.11 -5.61
N ASN A 736 -20.45 5.84 -5.13
CA ASN A 736 -19.76 6.66 -4.12
C ASN A 736 -18.78 7.69 -4.73
N VAL A 737 -18.79 7.84 -6.04
CA VAL A 737 -18.00 8.87 -6.72
C VAL A 737 -18.76 10.20 -6.77
N VAL A 738 -18.03 11.28 -7.00
CA VAL A 738 -18.64 12.58 -7.35
C VAL A 738 -18.64 12.65 -8.88
N THR A 739 -19.76 13.08 -9.46
CA THR A 739 -19.86 13.22 -10.91
C THR A 739 -18.81 14.21 -11.43
N ASP A 740 -17.94 13.72 -12.33
CA ASP A 740 -16.99 14.51 -13.10
C ASP A 740 -17.16 14.17 -14.58
N ARG A 741 -17.68 15.14 -15.35
CA ARG A 741 -18.00 14.96 -16.76
C ARG A 741 -16.75 14.98 -17.65
N GLU A 742 -15.69 15.66 -17.22
CA GLU A 742 -14.44 15.70 -17.98
C GLU A 742 -13.73 14.34 -17.94
N GLU A 743 -13.83 13.65 -16.81
CA GLU A 743 -13.31 12.29 -16.61
C GLU A 743 -14.33 11.18 -16.97
N GLY A 744 -15.58 11.52 -17.33
CA GLY A 744 -16.61 10.53 -17.64
C GLY A 744 -17.10 9.72 -16.43
N VAL A 745 -16.96 10.28 -15.23
CA VAL A 745 -17.31 9.63 -13.97
C VAL A 745 -18.68 10.11 -13.49
N TYR A 746 -19.60 9.19 -13.17
CA TYR A 746 -20.96 9.50 -12.77
C TYR A 746 -21.38 8.72 -11.52
N ASP A 747 -22.05 9.38 -10.58
CA ASP A 747 -22.70 8.80 -9.39
C ASP A 747 -24.10 8.26 -9.67
N MET A 748 -24.61 8.45 -10.89
CA MET A 748 -25.93 8.03 -11.39
C MET A 748 -25.77 7.06 -12.56
N LEU A 749 -26.63 6.04 -12.62
CA LEU A 749 -26.64 5.04 -13.69
C LEU A 749 -28.07 4.72 -14.14
N VAL A 750 -28.22 4.61 -15.45
CA VAL A 750 -29.43 4.05 -16.10
C VAL A 750 -28.98 2.92 -17.03
N VAL A 751 -29.53 1.73 -16.87
CA VAL A 751 -29.25 0.57 -17.73
C VAL A 751 -30.48 0.30 -18.61
N ALA A 752 -30.29 0.37 -19.91
CA ALA A 752 -31.36 0.25 -20.91
C ALA A 752 -31.05 -0.87 -21.92
N HIS A 753 -32.08 -1.29 -22.67
CA HIS A 753 -31.88 -2.18 -23.80
C HIS A 753 -31.15 -1.47 -24.94
N LEU A 754 -30.07 -2.05 -25.41
CA LEU A 754 -29.30 -1.52 -26.53
C LEU A 754 -30.15 -1.30 -27.79
N ASN A 755 -30.99 -2.29 -28.12
CA ASN A 755 -31.88 -2.19 -29.29
C ASN A 755 -32.86 -1.01 -29.17
N TYR A 756 -33.38 -0.75 -27.96
CA TYR A 756 -34.30 0.37 -27.76
C TYR A 756 -33.60 1.73 -27.89
N LEU A 757 -32.35 1.82 -27.47
CA LEU A 757 -31.52 3.00 -27.65
C LEU A 757 -31.25 3.23 -29.15
N ASN A 758 -30.90 2.19 -29.89
CA ASN A 758 -30.66 2.25 -31.34
C ASN A 758 -31.92 2.58 -32.12
N ASP A 759 -33.12 2.11 -31.72
CA ASP A 759 -34.41 2.43 -32.34
C ASP A 759 -34.80 3.92 -32.16
N ASN A 760 -34.29 4.57 -31.10
CA ASN A 760 -34.62 5.96 -30.77
C ASN A 760 -33.44 6.95 -30.98
N SER A 761 -32.38 6.50 -31.61
CA SER A 761 -31.19 7.31 -31.94
C SER A 761 -30.42 6.71 -33.10
N ILE A 762 -29.28 7.28 -33.43
CA ILE A 762 -28.35 6.73 -34.38
C ILE A 762 -27.55 5.61 -33.71
N ILE A 763 -27.25 4.56 -34.45
CA ILE A 763 -26.37 3.49 -33.98
C ILE A 763 -25.01 4.10 -33.64
N GLN A 764 -24.52 3.81 -32.42
CA GLN A 764 -23.24 4.35 -31.92
C GLN A 764 -22.27 3.20 -31.62
N PRO A 765 -20.94 3.48 -31.71
CA PRO A 765 -19.92 2.52 -31.34
C PRO A 765 -20.12 2.05 -29.89
N TYR A 766 -20.13 0.73 -29.71
CA TYR A 766 -20.21 0.07 -28.42
C TYR A 766 -18.93 -0.69 -28.12
N ASP A 767 -18.69 -0.98 -26.84
CA ASP A 767 -17.63 -1.86 -26.39
C ASP A 767 -18.05 -3.32 -26.41
N VAL A 768 -17.13 -4.20 -26.75
CA VAL A 768 -17.32 -5.64 -26.69
C VAL A 768 -16.71 -6.16 -25.40
N TRP A 769 -17.59 -6.51 -24.43
CA TRP A 769 -17.19 -7.17 -23.21
C TRP A 769 -16.97 -8.65 -23.48
N MET A 770 -15.88 -9.22 -22.97
CA MET A 770 -15.49 -10.60 -23.23
C MET A 770 -15.27 -11.34 -21.92
N ARG A 771 -15.81 -12.54 -21.83
CA ARG A 771 -15.48 -13.52 -20.80
C ARG A 771 -14.55 -14.56 -21.40
N MET A 772 -13.45 -14.83 -20.69
CA MET A 772 -12.43 -15.76 -21.15
C MET A 772 -12.65 -17.14 -20.55
N GLU A 773 -12.22 -18.18 -21.27
CA GLU A 773 -12.14 -19.56 -20.74
C GLU A 773 -11.09 -19.64 -19.65
N GLU A 774 -11.28 -20.53 -18.66
CA GLU A 774 -10.27 -20.74 -17.61
C GLU A 774 -8.92 -21.18 -18.18
N GLY A 775 -7.90 -20.38 -17.95
CA GLY A 775 -6.53 -20.63 -18.42
C GLY A 775 -6.25 -20.20 -19.87
N ALA A 776 -7.16 -19.45 -20.49
CA ALA A 776 -6.92 -18.88 -21.82
C ALA A 776 -5.71 -17.94 -21.81
N SER A 777 -4.92 -17.99 -22.90
CA SER A 777 -3.74 -17.16 -23.08
C SER A 777 -4.12 -15.79 -23.66
N THR A 778 -3.76 -14.71 -22.96
CA THR A 778 -3.91 -13.34 -23.47
C THR A 778 -3.04 -13.10 -24.70
N GLU A 779 -1.88 -13.76 -24.81
CA GLU A 779 -0.99 -13.68 -25.97
C GLU A 779 -1.65 -14.22 -27.24
N ASP A 780 -2.35 -15.36 -27.13
CA ASP A 780 -3.06 -15.95 -28.28
C ASP A 780 -4.19 -15.02 -28.76
N LEU A 781 -4.91 -14.37 -27.83
CA LEU A 781 -5.92 -13.36 -28.15
C LEU A 781 -5.32 -12.18 -28.91
N TYR A 782 -4.21 -11.62 -28.44
CA TYR A 782 -3.55 -10.49 -29.10
C TYR A 782 -2.97 -10.86 -30.45
N ASN A 783 -2.43 -12.06 -30.61
CA ASN A 783 -1.93 -12.54 -31.89
C ASN A 783 -3.09 -12.73 -32.91
N ALA A 784 -4.21 -13.29 -32.45
CA ALA A 784 -5.40 -13.43 -33.29
C ALA A 784 -6.01 -12.06 -33.68
N LEU A 785 -6.02 -11.09 -32.80
CA LEU A 785 -6.45 -9.72 -33.13
C LEU A 785 -5.54 -9.06 -34.17
N LYS A 786 -4.22 -9.26 -34.09
CA LYS A 786 -3.27 -8.76 -35.09
C LYS A 786 -3.47 -9.42 -36.49
N GLU A 787 -3.82 -10.70 -36.50
CA GLU A 787 -4.07 -11.45 -37.73
C GLU A 787 -5.48 -11.18 -38.30
N SER A 788 -6.41 -10.75 -37.46
CA SER A 788 -7.77 -10.43 -37.83
C SER A 788 -7.82 -9.07 -38.58
N LYS A 789 -8.90 -8.85 -39.32
CA LYS A 789 -9.17 -7.55 -39.97
C LYS A 789 -9.89 -6.57 -39.02
N ILE A 790 -9.99 -6.91 -37.73
CA ILE A 790 -10.63 -6.06 -36.75
C ILE A 790 -9.67 -4.94 -36.38
N LEU A 791 -10.06 -3.70 -36.66
CA LEU A 791 -9.31 -2.54 -36.19
C LEU A 791 -9.69 -2.25 -34.75
N VAL A 792 -8.75 -2.48 -33.85
CA VAL A 792 -8.91 -2.24 -32.42
C VAL A 792 -8.45 -0.83 -32.08
N LYS A 793 -9.31 -0.06 -31.44
CA LYS A 793 -9.00 1.27 -30.88
C LYS A 793 -8.35 1.15 -29.51
N ASP A 794 -8.95 0.34 -28.64
CA ASP A 794 -8.47 0.11 -27.28
C ASP A 794 -8.86 -1.29 -26.80
N ILE A 795 -8.07 -1.86 -25.88
CA ILE A 795 -8.37 -3.12 -25.22
C ILE A 795 -7.93 -3.05 -23.76
N SER A 796 -8.89 -3.14 -22.86
CA SER A 796 -8.66 -3.26 -21.42
C SER A 796 -8.54 -4.73 -21.04
N ASN A 797 -7.59 -5.06 -20.17
CA ASN A 797 -7.27 -6.40 -19.74
C ASN A 797 -7.16 -6.48 -18.22
N ILE A 798 -8.06 -7.21 -17.58
CA ILE A 798 -8.09 -7.38 -16.14
C ILE A 798 -6.78 -7.94 -15.56
N ASN A 799 -6.00 -8.69 -16.36
CA ASN A 799 -4.71 -9.23 -15.91
C ASN A 799 -3.66 -8.13 -15.69
N GLU A 800 -3.75 -7.02 -16.42
CA GLU A 800 -2.88 -5.86 -16.20
C GLU A 800 -3.15 -5.24 -14.83
N ASP A 801 -4.41 -5.12 -14.44
CA ASP A 801 -4.82 -4.64 -13.11
C ASP A 801 -4.38 -5.59 -12.01
N TYR A 802 -4.44 -6.91 -12.24
CA TYR A 802 -3.89 -7.88 -11.30
C TYR A 802 -2.39 -7.79 -11.16
N ILE A 803 -1.67 -7.54 -12.23
CA ILE A 803 -0.22 -7.29 -12.19
C ILE A 803 0.07 -6.00 -11.42
N ALA A 804 -0.70 -4.94 -11.68
CA ALA A 804 -0.60 -3.67 -10.96
C ALA A 804 -0.88 -3.83 -9.44
N LEU A 805 -1.95 -4.57 -9.07
CA LEU A 805 -2.27 -4.92 -7.69
C LEU A 805 -1.13 -5.70 -7.02
N ASN A 806 -0.59 -6.71 -7.72
CA ASN A 806 0.51 -7.51 -7.21
C ASN A 806 1.83 -6.73 -7.09
N ARG A 807 1.94 -5.55 -7.70
CA ARG A 807 3.06 -4.61 -7.57
C ARG A 807 2.76 -3.47 -6.61
N ASP A 808 1.52 -3.34 -6.15
CA ASP A 808 1.13 -2.26 -5.25
C ASP A 808 1.83 -2.37 -3.88
N PRO A 809 2.63 -1.36 -3.47
CA PRO A 809 3.39 -1.40 -2.21
C PRO A 809 2.50 -1.53 -0.98
N VAL A 810 1.28 -0.96 -1.02
CA VAL A 810 0.30 -1.03 0.07
C VAL A 810 -0.17 -2.46 0.27
N HIS A 811 -0.58 -3.10 -0.82
CA HIS A 811 -1.05 -4.48 -0.82
C HIS A 811 0.04 -5.46 -0.38
N LEU A 812 1.25 -5.29 -0.93
CA LEU A 812 2.42 -6.07 -0.56
C LEU A 812 2.82 -5.87 0.90
N GLY A 813 2.74 -4.64 1.37
CA GLY A 813 3.05 -4.27 2.74
C GLY A 813 2.15 -4.94 3.76
N LEU A 814 0.85 -4.98 3.51
CA LEU A 814 -0.12 -5.65 4.37
C LEU A 814 0.07 -7.17 4.39
N ASN A 815 0.24 -7.79 3.22
CA ASN A 815 0.49 -9.23 3.11
C ASN A 815 1.79 -9.65 3.79
N GLY A 816 2.85 -8.87 3.62
CA GLY A 816 4.13 -9.12 4.28
C GLY A 816 4.05 -8.94 5.80
N ALA A 817 3.36 -7.91 6.31
CA ALA A 817 3.14 -7.73 7.75
C ALA A 817 2.37 -8.92 8.36
N LEU A 818 1.28 -9.37 7.72
CA LEU A 818 0.49 -10.53 8.17
C LEU A 818 1.31 -11.83 8.12
N THR A 819 2.15 -12.00 7.10
CA THR A 819 3.07 -13.13 6.97
C THR A 819 4.12 -13.10 8.08
N LEU A 820 4.70 -11.93 8.39
CA LEU A 820 5.64 -11.75 9.50
C LEU A 820 5.01 -12.15 10.84
N VAL A 821 3.80 -11.62 11.11
CA VAL A 821 3.03 -11.95 12.31
C VAL A 821 2.89 -13.46 12.47
N PHE A 822 2.55 -14.16 11.40
CA PHE A 822 2.35 -15.60 11.40
C PHE A 822 3.66 -16.36 11.62
N ILE A 823 4.73 -16.04 10.88
CA ILE A 823 6.04 -16.71 10.99
C ILE A 823 6.63 -16.55 12.38
N ILE A 824 6.63 -15.32 12.92
CA ILE A 824 7.14 -15.05 14.26
C ILE A 824 6.32 -15.83 15.30
N SER A 825 4.99 -15.85 15.15
CA SER A 825 4.10 -16.60 16.03
C SER A 825 4.49 -18.09 16.08
N ILE A 826 4.77 -18.71 14.93
CA ILE A 826 5.20 -20.12 14.84
C ILE A 826 6.55 -20.31 15.55
N VAL A 827 7.53 -19.46 15.29
CA VAL A 827 8.87 -19.58 15.90
C VAL A 827 8.78 -19.45 17.42
N ILE A 828 7.97 -18.53 17.92
CA ILE A 828 7.78 -18.30 19.35
C ILE A 828 7.05 -19.51 20.00
N ILE A 829 5.98 -20.03 19.35
CA ILE A 829 5.27 -21.19 19.91
C ILE A 829 6.17 -22.42 19.97
N LEU A 830 6.97 -22.68 18.92
CA LEU A 830 7.89 -23.81 18.89
C LEU A 830 8.93 -23.71 20.01
N SER A 831 9.56 -22.53 20.14
CA SER A 831 10.56 -22.29 21.18
C SER A 831 9.96 -22.35 22.58
N GLY A 832 8.83 -21.70 22.83
CA GLY A 832 8.14 -21.71 24.11
C GLY A 832 7.66 -23.08 24.52
N PHE A 833 7.10 -23.83 23.59
CA PHE A 833 6.65 -25.20 23.77
C PHE A 833 7.82 -26.15 24.15
N LEU A 834 8.90 -26.12 23.38
CA LEU A 834 10.08 -26.95 23.65
C LEU A 834 10.69 -26.60 25.02
N ILE A 835 10.88 -25.32 25.30
CA ILE A 835 11.45 -24.88 26.59
C ILE A 835 10.58 -25.34 27.76
N PHE A 836 9.27 -25.12 27.66
CA PHE A 836 8.34 -25.53 28.73
C PHE A 836 8.45 -27.03 28.99
N TRP A 837 8.39 -27.87 27.95
CA TRP A 837 8.42 -29.32 28.12
C TRP A 837 9.78 -29.85 28.59
N ILE A 838 10.88 -29.31 28.05
CA ILE A 838 12.23 -29.67 28.53
C ILE A 838 12.35 -29.40 30.03
N LEU A 839 11.90 -28.24 30.51
CA LEU A 839 11.97 -27.88 31.91
C LEU A 839 10.99 -28.67 32.79
N ALA A 840 9.78 -28.95 32.28
CA ALA A 840 8.78 -29.75 32.97
C ALA A 840 9.26 -31.20 33.20
N ILE A 841 9.89 -31.80 32.16
CA ILE A 841 10.46 -33.14 32.27
C ILE A 841 11.61 -33.16 33.27
N HIS A 842 12.57 -32.24 33.18
CA HIS A 842 13.68 -32.16 34.12
C HIS A 842 13.22 -31.96 35.56
N GLY A 843 12.20 -31.16 35.84
CA GLY A 843 11.65 -30.94 37.16
C GLY A 843 10.96 -32.18 37.78
N ARG A 844 10.63 -33.19 36.92
CA ARG A 844 9.93 -34.41 37.36
C ARG A 844 10.76 -35.68 37.21
N MET A 845 12.04 -35.55 36.87
CA MET A 845 12.94 -36.73 36.67
C MET A 845 12.99 -37.62 37.92
N PHE A 846 13.03 -37.02 39.09
CA PHE A 846 13.02 -37.79 40.36
C PHE A 846 11.70 -38.56 40.56
N GLN A 847 10.54 -37.90 40.32
CA GLN A 847 9.24 -38.58 40.41
C GLN A 847 9.10 -39.71 39.39
N SER A 848 9.58 -39.47 38.17
CA SER A 848 9.63 -40.49 37.10
C SER A 848 10.54 -41.67 37.49
N GLY A 849 11.68 -41.39 38.13
CA GLY A 849 12.59 -42.41 38.65
C GLY A 849 11.93 -43.28 39.71
N ILE A 850 11.18 -42.69 40.68
CA ILE A 850 10.42 -43.43 41.69
C ILE A 850 9.34 -44.30 41.03
N MET A 851 8.59 -43.78 40.06
CA MET A 851 7.57 -44.56 39.37
C MET A 851 8.16 -45.74 38.61
N MET A 852 9.32 -45.58 37.96
CA MET A 852 10.04 -46.68 37.33
C MET A 852 10.58 -47.70 38.37
N ALA A 853 11.04 -47.24 39.55
CA ALA A 853 11.47 -48.13 40.64
C ALA A 853 10.29 -48.91 41.24
N MET A 854 9.07 -48.37 41.22
CA MET A 854 7.83 -49.05 41.58
C MET A 854 7.29 -50.03 40.53
N GLY A 855 7.99 -50.19 39.37
CA GLY A 855 7.66 -51.15 38.34
C GLY A 855 6.95 -50.64 37.11
N LEU A 856 6.75 -49.35 36.96
CA LEU A 856 6.21 -48.79 35.70
C LEU A 856 7.23 -48.98 34.59
N ARG A 857 6.75 -49.54 33.47
CA ARG A 857 7.58 -49.70 32.27
C ARG A 857 7.83 -48.31 31.61
N LEU A 858 8.99 -48.15 30.96
CA LEU A 858 9.34 -46.93 30.29
C LEU A 858 8.25 -46.51 29.25
N ARG A 859 7.63 -47.50 28.58
CA ARG A 859 6.53 -47.27 27.62
C ARG A 859 5.28 -46.65 28.28
N GLU A 860 4.96 -47.06 29.50
CA GLU A 860 3.81 -46.55 30.23
C GLU A 860 4.07 -45.12 30.73
N LEU A 861 5.31 -44.85 31.15
CA LEU A 861 5.74 -43.51 31.51
C LEU A 861 5.74 -42.55 30.33
N THR A 862 6.26 -42.99 29.19
CA THR A 862 6.21 -42.19 27.96
C THR A 862 4.77 -41.95 27.52
N ALA A 863 3.90 -42.92 27.54
CA ALA A 863 2.47 -42.78 27.23
C ALA A 863 1.77 -41.79 28.18
N MET A 864 2.10 -41.79 29.48
CA MET A 864 1.56 -40.85 30.45
C MET A 864 1.92 -39.41 30.11
N ILE A 865 3.21 -39.15 29.83
CA ILE A 865 3.69 -37.80 29.47
C ILE A 865 3.14 -37.38 28.12
N THR A 866 3.02 -38.30 27.16
CA THR A 866 2.40 -38.04 25.87
C THR A 866 0.92 -37.64 26.00
N TRP A 867 0.12 -38.35 26.81
CA TRP A 867 -1.27 -37.98 27.08
C TRP A 867 -1.37 -36.64 27.79
N GLU A 868 -0.49 -36.36 28.73
CA GLU A 868 -0.40 -35.09 29.40
C GLU A 868 -0.14 -33.94 28.39
N GLN A 869 0.78 -34.15 27.49
CA GLN A 869 1.07 -33.19 26.42
C GLN A 869 -0.12 -32.99 25.47
N VAL A 870 -0.75 -34.09 25.05
CA VAL A 870 -1.95 -34.01 24.20
C VAL A 870 -3.04 -33.18 24.87
N LEU A 871 -3.33 -33.44 26.13
CA LEU A 871 -4.35 -32.72 26.90
C LEU A 871 -4.00 -31.24 27.06
N THR A 872 -2.75 -30.90 27.32
CA THR A 872 -2.33 -29.51 27.60
C THR A 872 -1.99 -28.71 26.36
N SER A 873 -1.85 -29.35 25.20
CA SER A 873 -1.53 -28.67 23.94
C SER A 873 -2.68 -28.75 22.92
N VAL A 874 -3.24 -29.95 22.66
CA VAL A 874 -4.28 -30.11 21.63
C VAL A 874 -5.60 -29.46 22.04
N ILE A 875 -6.03 -29.59 23.31
CA ILE A 875 -7.27 -28.95 23.75
C ILE A 875 -7.19 -27.42 23.69
N PRO A 876 -6.14 -26.77 24.21
CA PRO A 876 -5.94 -25.33 24.02
C PRO A 876 -5.84 -24.92 22.54
N MET A 877 -5.23 -25.74 21.68
CA MET A 877 -5.13 -25.47 20.25
C MET A 877 -6.49 -25.48 19.57
N LEU A 878 -7.34 -26.50 19.83
CA LEU A 878 -8.71 -26.54 19.33
C LEU A 878 -9.53 -25.32 19.80
N PHE A 879 -9.36 -24.95 21.07
CA PHE A 879 -9.99 -23.73 21.58
C PHE A 879 -9.46 -22.46 20.90
N GLY A 880 -8.16 -22.39 20.65
CA GLY A 880 -7.52 -21.28 19.92
C GLY A 880 -8.07 -21.13 18.49
N VAL A 881 -8.41 -22.24 17.82
CA VAL A 881 -9.08 -22.24 16.53
C VAL A 881 -10.47 -21.60 16.62
N VAL A 882 -11.26 -21.97 17.63
CA VAL A 882 -12.59 -21.39 17.84
C VAL A 882 -12.47 -19.89 18.12
N VAL A 883 -11.54 -19.49 18.99
CA VAL A 883 -11.27 -18.07 19.30
C VAL A 883 -10.82 -17.32 18.06
N GLY A 884 -9.91 -17.90 17.27
CA GLY A 884 -9.43 -17.31 16.03
C GLY A 884 -10.53 -17.12 14.99
N GLY A 885 -11.40 -18.10 14.82
CA GLY A 885 -12.56 -18.01 13.93
C GLY A 885 -13.53 -16.90 14.36
N ILE A 886 -13.89 -16.84 15.64
CA ILE A 886 -14.76 -15.78 16.17
C ILE A 886 -14.08 -14.42 16.04
N SER A 887 -12.79 -14.33 16.39
CA SER A 887 -12.02 -13.10 16.27
C SER A 887 -11.96 -12.62 14.82
N SER A 888 -11.77 -13.53 13.86
CA SER A 888 -11.76 -13.20 12.43
C SER A 888 -13.13 -12.68 11.97
N ALA A 889 -14.20 -13.35 12.33
CA ALA A 889 -15.55 -12.94 11.93
C ALA A 889 -15.95 -11.55 12.49
N LEU A 890 -15.51 -11.22 13.71
CA LEU A 890 -15.85 -9.95 14.36
C LEU A 890 -14.93 -8.80 13.94
N PHE A 891 -13.64 -9.06 13.77
CA PHE A 891 -12.65 -7.98 13.70
C PHE A 891 -11.94 -7.84 12.34
N VAL A 892 -11.99 -8.83 11.45
CA VAL A 892 -11.46 -8.65 10.09
C VAL A 892 -12.20 -7.54 9.33
N PRO A 893 -13.53 -7.33 9.50
CA PRO A 893 -14.22 -6.18 8.91
C PRO A 893 -13.65 -4.82 9.32
N MET A 894 -12.95 -4.73 10.45
CA MET A 894 -12.31 -3.47 10.87
C MET A 894 -11.22 -3.02 9.91
N LEU A 895 -10.60 -3.92 9.17
CA LEU A 895 -9.58 -3.61 8.18
C LEU A 895 -10.15 -2.79 7.01
N GLN A 896 -11.46 -2.87 6.77
CA GLN A 896 -12.15 -2.07 5.76
C GLN A 896 -11.94 -0.56 5.96
N MET A 897 -11.89 -0.09 7.21
CA MET A 897 -11.70 1.33 7.51
C MET A 897 -10.34 1.89 7.05
N SER A 898 -9.40 1.03 6.71
CA SER A 898 -8.10 1.44 6.18
C SER A 898 -8.15 1.82 4.69
N PHE A 899 -9.27 1.55 4.02
CA PHE A 899 -9.49 1.90 2.62
C PHE A 899 -10.45 3.10 2.53
N ALA A 900 -10.30 3.93 1.49
CA ALA A 900 -11.19 5.07 1.26
C ALA A 900 -12.65 4.60 1.02
N ALA A 901 -13.62 5.40 1.41
CA ALA A 901 -15.05 5.06 1.25
C ALA A 901 -15.41 4.82 -0.23
N LYS A 902 -14.87 5.63 -1.14
CA LYS A 902 -15.02 5.45 -2.59
C LYS A 902 -14.45 4.12 -3.12
N ASP A 903 -13.50 3.56 -2.39
CA ASP A 903 -12.82 2.31 -2.75
C ASP A 903 -13.47 1.06 -2.15
N GLN A 904 -14.59 1.18 -1.45
CA GLN A 904 -15.26 0.08 -0.75
C GLN A 904 -16.38 -0.57 -1.58
N ILE A 905 -16.28 -0.54 -2.89
CA ILE A 905 -17.21 -1.19 -3.80
C ILE A 905 -16.49 -2.28 -4.60
N PRO A 906 -16.99 -3.51 -4.61
CA PRO A 906 -18.14 -4.06 -3.85
C PRO A 906 -17.91 -4.05 -2.33
N PRO A 907 -18.98 -4.15 -1.50
CA PRO A 907 -18.84 -4.15 -0.04
C PRO A 907 -17.89 -5.22 0.45
N PHE A 908 -17.06 -4.86 1.43
CA PHE A 908 -16.05 -5.74 2.00
C PHE A 908 -16.66 -6.98 2.67
N ARG A 909 -16.23 -8.16 2.25
CA ARG A 909 -16.72 -9.43 2.76
C ARG A 909 -15.60 -10.22 3.41
N VAL A 910 -15.87 -10.80 4.59
CA VAL A 910 -14.92 -11.72 5.22
C VAL A 910 -14.96 -13.04 4.50
N ILE A 911 -13.84 -13.43 3.95
CA ILE A 911 -13.70 -14.64 3.14
C ILE A 911 -12.71 -15.58 3.83
N SER A 912 -13.13 -16.82 4.00
CA SER A 912 -12.32 -17.88 4.56
C SER A 912 -12.48 -19.15 3.76
N TYR A 913 -11.37 -19.70 3.27
CA TYR A 913 -11.38 -20.99 2.57
C TYR A 913 -10.85 -22.12 3.46
N ALA A 914 -11.35 -23.31 3.24
CA ALA A 914 -10.89 -24.50 3.95
C ALA A 914 -9.37 -24.73 3.77
N SER A 915 -8.80 -24.36 2.64
CA SER A 915 -7.36 -24.44 2.36
C SER A 915 -6.50 -23.65 3.35
N ASP A 916 -6.94 -22.47 3.78
CA ASP A 916 -6.20 -21.62 4.70
C ASP A 916 -6.18 -22.23 6.11
N TYR A 917 -7.32 -22.77 6.54
CA TYR A 917 -7.41 -23.55 7.78
C TYR A 917 -6.52 -24.78 7.75
N ILE A 918 -6.52 -25.52 6.63
CA ILE A 918 -5.66 -26.71 6.46
C ILE A 918 -4.17 -26.33 6.54
N ARG A 919 -3.73 -25.24 5.90
CA ARG A 919 -2.35 -24.74 5.99
C ARG A 919 -1.96 -24.43 7.43
N VAL A 920 -2.79 -23.74 8.18
CA VAL A 920 -2.55 -23.42 9.59
C VAL A 920 -2.52 -24.70 10.43
N TYR A 921 -3.48 -25.63 10.24
CA TYR A 921 -3.55 -26.87 11.02
C TYR A 921 -2.39 -27.83 10.72
N THR A 922 -1.98 -27.95 9.46
CA THR A 922 -0.82 -28.79 9.11
C THR A 922 0.46 -28.23 9.72
N THR A 923 0.66 -26.93 9.70
CA THR A 923 1.82 -26.29 10.32
C THR A 923 1.83 -26.52 11.84
N LEU A 924 0.71 -26.34 12.50
CA LEU A 924 0.56 -26.58 13.93
C LEU A 924 0.65 -28.08 14.27
N GLY A 925 0.11 -28.96 13.43
CA GLY A 925 0.23 -30.40 13.56
C GLY A 925 1.69 -30.87 13.49
N ILE A 926 2.45 -30.38 12.51
CA ILE A 926 3.89 -30.64 12.38
C ILE A 926 4.64 -30.20 13.65
N LEU A 927 4.29 -29.02 14.18
CA LEU A 927 4.90 -28.48 15.39
C LEU A 927 4.64 -29.38 16.61
N VAL A 928 3.41 -29.85 16.81
CA VAL A 928 3.07 -30.78 17.92
C VAL A 928 3.79 -32.11 17.75
N VAL A 929 3.82 -32.67 16.54
CA VAL A 929 4.51 -33.94 16.24
C VAL A 929 6.02 -33.80 16.46
N THR A 930 6.63 -32.70 16.04
CA THR A 930 8.06 -32.43 16.26
C THR A 930 8.36 -32.29 17.76
N GLY A 931 7.51 -31.58 18.49
CA GLY A 931 7.64 -31.46 19.94
C GLY A 931 7.50 -32.79 20.66
N LEU A 932 6.53 -33.64 20.26
CA LEU A 932 6.37 -35.00 20.78
C LEU A 932 7.62 -35.86 20.50
N ALA A 933 8.14 -35.81 19.26
CA ALA A 933 9.33 -36.56 18.89
C ALA A 933 10.56 -36.20 19.76
N VAL A 934 10.77 -34.87 19.99
CA VAL A 934 11.85 -34.39 20.85
C VAL A 934 11.67 -34.89 22.28
N ILE A 935 10.45 -34.84 22.82
CA ILE A 935 10.15 -35.31 24.18
C ILE A 935 10.35 -36.80 24.32
N ILE A 936 9.86 -37.61 23.38
CA ILE A 936 10.05 -39.05 23.33
C ILE A 936 11.55 -39.41 23.26
N PHE A 937 12.30 -38.69 22.41
CA PHE A 937 13.76 -38.85 22.31
C PHE A 937 14.46 -38.52 23.61
N MET A 938 14.07 -37.45 24.31
CA MET A 938 14.65 -37.13 25.62
C MET A 938 14.33 -38.20 26.69
N LEU A 939 13.09 -38.68 26.73
CA LEU A 939 12.66 -39.72 27.67
C LEU A 939 13.32 -41.05 27.41
N SER A 940 13.58 -41.42 26.13
CA SER A 940 14.25 -42.66 25.79
C SER A 940 15.71 -42.75 26.28
N ARG A 941 16.32 -41.59 26.53
CA ARG A 941 17.68 -41.48 27.09
C ARG A 941 17.75 -41.44 28.62
N LEU A 942 16.61 -41.47 29.31
CA LEU A 942 16.58 -41.47 30.77
C LEU A 942 17.02 -42.83 31.35
N GLN A 943 18.07 -42.84 32.16
CA GLN A 943 18.54 -43.99 32.94
C GLN A 943 18.08 -43.87 34.37
N ILE A 944 17.53 -44.96 34.97
CA ILE A 944 16.99 -44.97 36.33
C ILE A 944 18.01 -44.45 37.34
N PHE A 945 19.26 -44.91 37.24
CA PHE A 945 20.36 -44.52 38.12
C PHE A 945 20.63 -43.01 38.12
N THR A 946 20.66 -42.40 36.96
CA THR A 946 20.87 -40.95 36.85
C THR A 946 19.69 -40.12 37.38
N CYS A 947 18.46 -40.66 37.29
CA CYS A 947 17.27 -39.97 37.81
C CYS A 947 17.24 -39.98 39.35
N ILE A 948 17.66 -41.05 39.98
CA ILE A 948 17.71 -41.15 41.45
C ILE A 948 18.86 -40.32 42.03
N LYS A 949 20.06 -40.37 41.40
CA LYS A 949 21.22 -39.58 41.82
C LYS A 949 21.01 -38.07 41.72
N MET A 950 20.33 -37.58 40.68
CA MET A 950 19.97 -36.17 40.60
C MET A 950 18.93 -35.74 41.64
N GLY A 951 18.18 -36.64 42.23
CA GLY A 951 17.23 -36.34 43.31
C GLY A 951 17.89 -36.15 44.68
N GLU A 952 19.08 -36.66 44.89
CA GLU A 952 19.88 -36.39 46.10
C GLU A 952 20.54 -34.99 46.06
N ASP A 953 20.87 -34.48 44.84
CA ASP A 953 21.51 -33.18 44.62
C ASP A 953 20.50 -32.03 44.52
N SER A 954 19.19 -32.26 44.44
CA SER A 954 18.11 -31.28 44.36
C SER A 954 17.34 -31.13 45.68
#